data_9af055ad1d466b1e63e8a72442ffd0fc
#
_entry.id   9af055ad1d466b1e63e8a72442ffd0fc
#
_cell.length_a   1.000
_cell.length_b   1.000
_cell.length_c   1.000
_cell.angle_alpha   90.00
_cell.angle_beta   90.00
_cell.angle_gamma   90.00
#
_symmetry.space_group_name_H-M   'P 1'
#
loop_
_entity.id
_entity.type
_entity.pdbx_description
1 polymer ?
#
loop_
_entity_poly.entity_id
_entity_poly.type
_entity_poly.pdbx_seq_one_letter_code
_entity_poly.pdbx_strand_id
1 'polypeptide(L)'
;MTTSILASETLEIPRSEHPHPHWQRQEWMNLNGQWSFNFDPNNEGMKALWYSNPEIAYDSMITVPFSWVSPLSGIGCDQQGIGWYRRTVNGQAIDQQTRLFLRFGAVDYSCDVWINGEHVGSHQGGYGSFEFDVTPYWAANSENNIVVRAEDSDHAYQARGKQGYGEIRGIWQPVWLEARPETYMKDAKFVTSIDGQVIITTRINSHETGSADFTLQFADHSVVHTEKLQLIAGENECKLSIDIPNPHLWSPETPYLYEGELQLSGSFGTDTVSTYFGIREIQTARFDDRDYRWITLNGKPIYLNGTLDQSYHKTGYFTYPTDEDMRDEIYLMKRLGLNMVRIHIKPEEPRKLYWADKLGILVMEDMPCFWGNPDDKARASYESEALEVIERDYNHPSIFSWVMFNETWGLKTDAQKAGLTSDVQQQSSYLKETQEWVREKYRWAKQLDPTRIVEDNSPCNYDHVESDINTWHFYINGYEQLQAHMNEVVDKTFPGSEFNCIGGNVQSDAPLMNSECGNVWGIEGGAGDSDLAWHYRYMMNEFRRHDKLCGFVFTEFRDVTNEFNGYYRLDGSDKDFGYGDFVPGMTIADLHSPDFIVIDAPPCQTVEAGQSVKVPLLGSSFADSYHGHNLKLKWELWYDNLGIRVTAQSGHMSVKWDNFGNTILPSLNITMPGQEAAAILAVSLINEKGEVITRNFITFDVRGGNNTVLFKGEGEFIKIPVGAYTEHNFKHQWDAIQGSKINGAGQGHYVYEVTLPDAADKSMIGEIEIMFEASAKRLLARHVEGTKLNDMGLDLMHGADARVEYNPNTYYMTDEERHPSRVNVLVDGQRIGSFYLPDDPADSRGILSWHYQPIANKLDEAGSYGYLCKASVPGQLAAKLDRNRVFRLELQAEDGGLALYVRNAGRYPLDLLIRYR
;
A
#
# COMPACT_ATOMS: atom_id res chain seq x y z
N MET A 1 26.51 28.46 28.03
CA MET A 1 25.43 28.63 27.07
C MET A 1 26.08 29.01 25.77
N THR A 2 26.33 28.05 24.91
CA THR A 2 26.81 28.28 23.54
C THR A 2 25.59 28.87 22.77
N THR A 3 25.74 30.12 22.36
CA THR A 3 24.75 30.74 21.45
C THR A 3 24.82 29.99 20.13
N SER A 4 23.71 29.36 19.67
CA SER A 4 23.65 28.70 18.37
C SER A 4 24.19 29.63 17.29
N ILE A 5 25.07 29.15 16.45
CA ILE A 5 25.67 29.90 15.32
C ILE A 5 24.59 30.23 14.27
N LEU A 6 23.56 29.40 14.19
CA LEU A 6 22.45 29.52 13.25
C LEU A 6 21.14 29.78 14.02
N ALA A 7 20.62 31.01 14.01
CA ALA A 7 19.35 31.34 14.67
C ALA A 7 18.19 31.15 13.70
N SER A 8 17.15 30.41 14.12
CA SER A 8 15.91 30.20 13.36
C SER A 8 15.05 31.48 13.28
N GLU A 9 14.54 31.78 12.12
CA GLU A 9 13.48 32.80 11.94
C GLU A 9 12.15 32.31 12.53
N THR A 10 11.35 33.19 13.14
CA THR A 10 10.11 32.87 13.87
C THR A 10 8.87 32.64 12.99
N LEU A 11 9.02 32.34 11.70
CA LEU A 11 7.91 31.94 10.82
C LEU A 11 7.61 30.44 11.00
N GLU A 12 6.34 30.06 10.86
CA GLU A 12 5.95 28.65 10.86
C GLU A 12 6.58 27.95 9.67
N ILE A 13 7.66 27.20 9.92
CA ILE A 13 8.46 26.51 8.89
C ILE A 13 7.81 25.16 8.64
N PRO A 14 7.34 24.84 7.40
CA PRO A 14 6.85 23.52 7.06
C PRO A 14 7.99 22.52 7.15
N ARG A 15 7.71 21.31 7.64
CA ARG A 15 8.73 20.26 7.78
C ARG A 15 9.93 20.80 8.60
N SER A 16 9.63 21.22 9.82
CA SER A 16 10.59 21.86 10.71
C SER A 16 11.58 20.91 11.36
N GLU A 17 11.34 19.61 11.31
CA GLU A 17 12.21 18.55 11.81
C GLU A 17 13.50 18.43 11.00
N HIS A 18 14.54 17.81 11.60
CA HIS A 18 15.78 17.56 10.87
C HIS A 18 15.58 16.52 9.77
N PRO A 19 15.95 16.79 8.49
CA PRO A 19 15.63 15.91 7.35
C PRO A 19 16.32 14.53 7.42
N HIS A 20 17.53 14.47 8.00
CA HIS A 20 18.32 13.25 8.12
C HIS A 20 18.52 12.87 9.59
N PRO A 21 17.57 12.20 10.26
CA PRO A 21 17.66 11.91 11.69
C PRO A 21 18.77 10.93 12.06
N HIS A 22 19.26 10.14 11.10
CA HIS A 22 20.38 9.22 11.29
C HIS A 22 21.76 9.88 11.15
N TRP A 23 21.82 11.18 10.78
CA TRP A 23 23.05 11.95 10.62
C TRP A 23 22.83 13.42 10.89
N GLN A 24 22.77 13.82 12.18
CA GLN A 24 22.32 15.14 12.60
C GLN A 24 23.41 15.87 13.40
N ARG A 25 23.74 17.10 12.97
CA ARG A 25 24.50 18.06 13.79
C ARG A 25 23.57 19.04 14.48
N GLN A 26 24.03 19.59 15.62
CA GLN A 26 23.24 20.57 16.37
C GLN A 26 23.18 21.95 15.66
N GLU A 27 24.28 22.32 14.99
CA GLU A 27 24.39 23.61 14.30
C GLU A 27 23.88 23.47 12.85
N TRP A 28 22.59 23.66 12.69
CA TRP A 28 21.90 23.67 11.41
C TRP A 28 20.76 24.68 11.38
N MET A 29 20.33 25.10 10.18
CA MET A 29 19.21 26.02 9.96
C MET A 29 18.33 25.46 8.84
N ASN A 30 17.02 25.29 9.15
CA ASN A 30 16.04 24.91 8.16
C ASN A 30 15.76 26.07 7.20
N LEU A 31 15.81 25.81 5.87
CA LEU A 31 15.52 26.79 4.84
C LEU A 31 14.18 26.51 4.11
N ASN A 32 13.36 25.65 4.65
CA ASN A 32 11.99 25.44 4.14
C ASN A 32 11.13 26.72 4.35
N GLY A 33 9.99 26.76 3.70
CA GLY A 33 9.04 27.88 3.79
C GLY A 33 9.04 28.73 2.52
N GLN A 34 8.82 30.03 2.65
CA GLN A 34 8.59 30.91 1.50
C GLN A 34 9.89 31.26 0.76
N TRP A 35 9.89 31.02 -0.54
CA TRP A 35 10.92 31.45 -1.49
C TRP A 35 10.26 32.26 -2.60
N SER A 36 10.93 33.29 -3.13
CA SER A 36 10.50 33.97 -4.37
C SER A 36 10.68 33.03 -5.57
N PHE A 37 9.73 33.00 -6.49
CA PHE A 37 9.70 32.03 -7.59
C PHE A 37 9.28 32.64 -8.92
N ASN A 38 9.93 32.21 -10.02
CA ASN A 38 9.52 32.50 -11.41
C ASN A 38 9.75 31.31 -12.30
N PHE A 39 8.83 31.06 -13.23
CA PHE A 39 9.12 30.20 -14.39
C PHE A 39 9.94 30.92 -15.44
N ASP A 40 10.78 30.19 -16.18
CA ASP A 40 11.62 30.67 -17.25
C ASP A 40 11.52 29.77 -18.51
N PRO A 41 10.37 29.74 -19.18
CA PRO A 41 10.12 28.85 -20.31
C PRO A 41 11.07 29.03 -21.50
N ASN A 42 11.74 30.20 -21.63
CA ASN A 42 12.63 30.52 -22.73
C ASN A 42 14.12 30.49 -22.32
N ASN A 43 14.44 30.13 -21.08
CA ASN A 43 15.80 30.20 -20.53
C ASN A 43 16.46 31.57 -20.67
N GLU A 44 15.69 32.63 -20.40
CA GLU A 44 16.16 34.03 -20.50
C GLU A 44 16.90 34.43 -19.20
N GLY A 45 16.62 33.79 -18.06
CA GLY A 45 17.17 34.13 -16.76
C GLY A 45 18.69 34.06 -16.71
N MET A 46 19.29 33.08 -17.38
CA MET A 46 20.76 33.01 -17.52
C MET A 46 21.34 34.23 -18.24
N LYS A 47 20.72 34.64 -19.32
CA LYS A 47 21.16 35.82 -20.13
C LYS A 47 20.92 37.12 -19.37
N ALA A 48 19.83 37.22 -18.63
CA ALA A 48 19.45 38.40 -17.85
C ALA A 48 20.09 38.43 -16.47
N LEU A 49 20.93 37.43 -16.14
CA LEU A 49 21.66 37.31 -14.89
C LEU A 49 20.73 37.31 -13.64
N TRP A 50 19.64 36.55 -13.71
CA TRP A 50 18.68 36.47 -12.60
C TRP A 50 19.31 35.99 -11.28
N TYR A 51 20.39 35.25 -11.34
CA TYR A 51 21.15 34.76 -10.20
C TYR A 51 21.93 35.83 -9.43
N SER A 52 22.26 36.98 -10.08
CA SER A 52 23.09 38.05 -9.49
C SER A 52 22.44 39.44 -9.48
N ASN A 53 21.36 39.64 -10.23
CA ASN A 53 20.69 40.94 -10.32
C ASN A 53 19.56 41.04 -9.25
N PRO A 54 19.74 41.86 -8.19
CA PRO A 54 18.74 42.02 -7.14
C PRO A 54 17.48 42.79 -7.61
N GLU A 55 17.55 43.54 -8.71
CA GLU A 55 16.42 44.29 -9.25
C GLU A 55 15.41 43.45 -10.04
N ILE A 56 15.73 42.17 -10.29
CA ILE A 56 14.78 41.24 -10.91
C ILE A 56 13.64 40.93 -9.95
N ALA A 57 12.44 41.34 -10.33
CA ALA A 57 11.23 40.97 -9.61
C ALA A 57 10.90 39.52 -9.85
N TYR A 58 10.56 38.81 -8.80
CA TYR A 58 9.95 37.50 -8.86
C TYR A 58 8.44 37.67 -8.67
N ASP A 59 7.64 37.10 -9.56
CA ASP A 59 6.20 37.37 -9.64
C ASP A 59 5.39 36.49 -8.66
N SER A 60 6.00 35.41 -8.13
CA SER A 60 5.32 34.43 -7.28
C SER A 60 6.14 34.11 -6.04
N MET A 61 5.46 33.53 -5.05
CA MET A 61 6.06 32.90 -3.88
C MET A 61 5.77 31.40 -3.93
N ILE A 62 6.78 30.58 -3.64
CA ILE A 62 6.66 29.14 -3.54
C ILE A 62 7.00 28.65 -2.12
N THR A 63 6.27 27.67 -1.62
CA THR A 63 6.54 27.04 -0.32
C THR A 63 7.42 25.80 -0.51
N VAL A 64 8.70 25.91 -0.18
CA VAL A 64 9.64 24.78 -0.11
C VAL A 64 9.35 23.98 1.18
N PRO A 65 9.33 22.62 1.18
CA PRO A 65 9.91 21.73 0.18
C PRO A 65 8.88 21.11 -0.80
N PHE A 66 7.79 21.77 -1.08
CA PHE A 66 6.79 21.18 -1.98
C PHE A 66 7.12 21.48 -3.45
N SER A 67 7.11 20.42 -4.28
CA SER A 67 7.21 20.51 -5.73
C SER A 67 6.28 21.60 -6.29
N TRP A 68 6.68 22.35 -7.31
CA TRP A 68 5.81 23.39 -7.91
C TRP A 68 4.51 22.83 -8.52
N VAL A 69 4.45 21.51 -8.76
CA VAL A 69 3.23 20.82 -9.22
C VAL A 69 2.23 20.66 -8.06
N SER A 70 2.73 20.43 -6.84
CA SER A 70 1.88 20.26 -5.65
C SER A 70 1.10 21.53 -5.30
N PRO A 71 -0.21 21.43 -4.98
CA PRO A 71 -0.97 22.56 -4.47
C PRO A 71 -0.40 23.14 -3.16
N LEU A 72 0.31 22.35 -2.34
CA LEU A 72 0.94 22.81 -1.10
C LEU A 72 2.10 23.78 -1.34
N SER A 73 2.68 23.79 -2.53
CA SER A 73 3.70 24.77 -2.93
C SER A 73 3.14 26.20 -3.05
N GLY A 74 1.82 26.34 -3.25
CA GLY A 74 1.17 27.61 -3.60
C GLY A 74 1.22 27.94 -5.10
N ILE A 75 1.93 27.15 -5.91
CA ILE A 75 1.98 27.26 -7.40
C ILE A 75 0.95 26.32 -8.02
N GLY A 76 1.00 25.02 -7.71
CA GLY A 76 0.02 24.04 -8.17
C GLY A 76 -0.07 23.90 -9.69
N CYS A 77 1.06 23.94 -10.42
CA CYS A 77 1.10 23.96 -11.88
C CYS A 77 2.09 22.91 -12.42
N ASP A 78 1.62 21.99 -13.26
CA ASP A 78 2.47 21.03 -13.96
C ASP A 78 3.05 21.66 -15.25
N GLN A 79 3.93 22.64 -15.08
CA GLN A 79 4.67 23.26 -16.16
C GLN A 79 6.08 22.65 -16.24
N GLN A 80 6.39 22.01 -17.35
CA GLN A 80 7.75 21.57 -17.69
C GLN A 80 8.69 22.75 -17.93
N GLY A 81 9.97 22.53 -17.70
CA GLY A 81 11.04 23.46 -18.02
C GLY A 81 11.76 24.01 -16.79
N ILE A 82 11.96 25.31 -16.73
CA ILE A 82 12.85 25.95 -15.78
C ILE A 82 12.05 26.76 -14.76
N GLY A 83 12.34 26.52 -13.46
CA GLY A 83 11.91 27.32 -12.33
C GLY A 83 13.11 27.94 -11.60
N TRP A 84 13.01 29.24 -11.29
CA TRP A 84 13.98 29.96 -10.51
C TRP A 84 13.45 30.24 -9.12
N TYR A 85 14.25 29.88 -8.10
CA TYR A 85 13.98 30.10 -6.68
C TYR A 85 14.97 31.11 -6.13
N ARG A 86 14.51 32.02 -5.25
CA ARG A 86 15.39 32.97 -4.55
C ARG A 86 14.98 33.06 -3.08
N ARG A 87 15.98 32.98 -2.19
CA ARG A 87 15.79 33.22 -0.76
C ARG A 87 16.90 34.08 -0.21
N THR A 88 16.52 35.07 0.60
CA THR A 88 17.48 35.89 1.37
C THR A 88 17.57 35.34 2.78
N VAL A 89 18.79 35.18 3.25
CA VAL A 89 19.11 34.65 4.59
C VAL A 89 20.07 35.60 5.28
N ASN A 90 19.78 35.99 6.53
CA ASN A 90 20.70 36.78 7.33
C ASN A 90 21.88 35.94 7.77
N GLY A 91 23.05 36.25 7.29
CA GLY A 91 24.31 35.61 7.68
C GLY A 91 24.72 36.02 9.09
N GLN A 92 24.85 35.02 9.98
CA GLN A 92 25.51 35.23 11.26
C GLN A 92 27.03 35.18 11.09
N ALA A 93 27.80 35.68 12.08
CA ALA A 93 29.23 35.52 12.11
C ALA A 93 29.59 34.04 12.15
N ILE A 94 30.31 33.57 11.14
CA ILE A 94 30.89 32.24 11.12
C ILE A 94 32.30 32.36 11.68
N ASP A 95 32.68 31.51 12.65
CA ASP A 95 34.06 31.41 13.14
C ASP A 95 34.99 31.01 11.98
N GLN A 96 36.21 31.50 11.98
CA GLN A 96 37.23 31.19 10.95
C GLN A 96 37.55 29.70 10.82
N GLN A 97 37.20 28.90 11.84
CA GLN A 97 37.39 27.44 11.87
C GLN A 97 36.13 26.66 11.48
N THR A 98 35.07 27.35 10.99
CA THR A 98 33.78 26.75 10.65
C THR A 98 33.56 26.81 9.13
N ARG A 99 33.11 25.70 8.56
CA ARG A 99 32.63 25.59 7.16
C ARG A 99 31.13 25.52 7.16
N LEU A 100 30.50 26.10 6.15
CA LEU A 100 29.05 26.12 5.98
C LEU A 100 28.68 25.36 4.71
N PHE A 101 27.75 24.42 4.85
CA PHE A 101 27.24 23.59 3.77
C PHE A 101 25.78 23.88 3.52
N LEU A 102 25.42 24.14 2.26
CA LEU A 102 24.04 24.19 1.81
C LEU A 102 23.65 22.81 1.31
N ARG A 103 22.62 22.25 1.89
CA ARG A 103 22.17 20.87 1.65
C ARG A 103 20.77 20.84 1.08
N PHE A 104 20.55 19.92 0.15
CA PHE A 104 19.25 19.62 -0.48
C PHE A 104 18.92 18.15 -0.27
N GLY A 105 17.68 17.86 0.16
CA GLY A 105 17.16 16.49 0.22
C GLY A 105 16.96 15.92 -1.19
N ALA A 106 16.33 16.67 -2.08
CA ALA A 106 16.21 16.35 -3.51
C ALA A 106 15.70 17.55 -4.33
N VAL A 107 16.11 17.63 -5.59
CA VAL A 107 15.62 18.59 -6.60
C VAL A 107 15.44 17.85 -7.93
N ASP A 108 14.22 17.79 -8.45
CA ASP A 108 13.94 17.17 -9.74
C ASP A 108 13.95 18.19 -10.88
N TYR A 109 14.68 18.03 -11.98
CA TYR A 109 15.59 16.89 -12.22
C TYR A 109 17.05 17.35 -12.14
N SER A 110 17.35 18.56 -12.56
CA SER A 110 18.71 19.14 -12.45
C SER A 110 18.65 20.54 -11.87
N CYS A 111 19.72 20.96 -11.21
CA CYS A 111 19.79 22.32 -10.71
C CYS A 111 21.19 22.93 -10.78
N ASP A 112 21.21 24.26 -10.87
CA ASP A 112 22.37 25.11 -10.64
C ASP A 112 22.12 26.00 -9.42
N VAL A 113 23.14 26.22 -8.59
CA VAL A 113 23.03 26.97 -7.33
C VAL A 113 24.03 28.13 -7.32
N TRP A 114 23.57 29.30 -6.88
CA TRP A 114 24.38 30.50 -6.68
C TRP A 114 24.19 31.04 -5.26
N ILE A 115 25.29 31.58 -4.72
CA ILE A 115 25.29 32.36 -3.48
C ILE A 115 25.84 33.74 -3.79
N ASN A 116 25.08 34.81 -3.51
CA ASN A 116 25.45 36.19 -3.75
C ASN A 116 25.90 36.47 -5.21
N GLY A 117 25.33 35.75 -6.16
CA GLY A 117 25.62 35.84 -7.59
C GLY A 117 26.80 35.00 -8.09
N GLU A 118 27.52 34.34 -7.23
CA GLU A 118 28.62 33.44 -7.59
C GLU A 118 28.10 32.00 -7.70
N HIS A 119 28.44 31.28 -8.79
CA HIS A 119 28.03 29.88 -9.01
C HIS A 119 28.76 28.95 -8.05
N VAL A 120 28.01 28.18 -7.30
CA VAL A 120 28.53 27.27 -6.28
C VAL A 120 28.69 25.84 -6.83
N GLY A 121 27.74 25.39 -7.62
CA GLY A 121 27.75 24.06 -8.22
C GLY A 121 26.44 23.69 -8.89
N SER A 122 26.42 22.49 -9.45
CA SER A 122 25.28 21.90 -10.15
C SER A 122 25.06 20.46 -9.67
N HIS A 123 23.82 19.99 -9.75
CA HIS A 123 23.46 18.60 -9.49
C HIS A 123 22.48 18.12 -10.55
N GLN A 124 22.52 16.84 -10.88
CA GLN A 124 21.57 16.16 -11.76
C GLN A 124 21.16 14.84 -11.10
N GLY A 125 19.87 14.61 -10.97
CA GLY A 125 19.25 13.49 -10.33
C GLY A 125 18.08 13.95 -9.44
N GLY A 126 16.91 13.29 -9.55
CA GLY A 126 15.68 13.73 -8.89
C GLY A 126 15.51 13.24 -7.45
N TYR A 127 16.29 12.24 -6.99
CA TYR A 127 16.05 11.54 -5.74
C TYR A 127 17.20 11.58 -4.74
N GLY A 128 18.42 11.81 -5.20
CA GLY A 128 19.61 11.85 -4.35
C GLY A 128 19.71 13.12 -3.52
N SER A 129 20.31 13.02 -2.32
CA SER A 129 20.67 14.17 -1.49
C SER A 129 22.06 14.68 -1.86
N PHE A 130 22.22 15.99 -1.94
CA PHE A 130 23.51 16.60 -2.27
C PHE A 130 23.80 17.85 -1.44
N GLU A 131 25.07 18.28 -1.46
CA GLU A 131 25.52 19.44 -0.69
C GLU A 131 26.60 20.24 -1.42
N PHE A 132 26.67 21.52 -1.09
CA PHE A 132 27.73 22.42 -1.55
C PHE A 132 28.38 23.14 -0.38
N ASP A 133 29.71 23.23 -0.36
CA ASP A 133 30.43 24.09 0.55
C ASP A 133 30.28 25.56 0.10
N VAL A 134 29.49 26.31 0.85
CA VAL A 134 29.19 27.72 0.57
C VAL A 134 30.05 28.69 1.35
N THR A 135 30.98 28.21 2.19
CA THR A 135 31.87 29.03 3.02
C THR A 135 32.56 30.17 2.24
N PRO A 136 33.16 29.92 1.03
CA PRO A 136 33.86 30.96 0.29
C PRO A 136 32.96 32.09 -0.23
N TYR A 137 31.65 31.81 -0.37
CA TYR A 137 30.66 32.68 -0.97
C TYR A 137 29.79 33.38 0.08
N TRP A 138 29.89 32.99 1.35
CA TRP A 138 29.01 33.44 2.43
C TRP A 138 29.51 34.77 3.04
N ALA A 139 28.63 35.78 3.04
CA ALA A 139 28.88 37.06 3.66
C ALA A 139 28.47 37.07 5.13
N ALA A 140 29.42 36.99 6.05
CA ALA A 140 29.15 37.03 7.49
C ALA A 140 28.56 38.39 7.89
N ASN A 141 27.56 38.38 8.84
CA ASN A 141 26.86 39.58 9.32
C ASN A 141 26.17 40.44 8.26
N SER A 142 25.82 39.85 7.11
CA SER A 142 25.14 40.50 6.01
C SER A 142 24.05 39.57 5.47
N GLU A 143 23.17 40.13 4.66
CA GLU A 143 22.20 39.31 3.90
C GLU A 143 22.94 38.49 2.83
N ASN A 144 22.56 37.24 2.69
CA ASN A 144 23.01 36.33 1.65
C ASN A 144 21.82 35.91 0.78
N ASN A 145 22.00 36.00 -0.52
CA ASN A 145 21.02 35.56 -1.51
C ASN A 145 21.39 34.15 -2.01
N ILE A 146 20.51 33.20 -1.77
CA ILE A 146 20.56 31.87 -2.33
C ILE A 146 19.65 31.84 -3.55
N VAL A 147 20.19 31.46 -4.72
CA VAL A 147 19.39 31.31 -5.95
C VAL A 147 19.59 29.89 -6.49
N VAL A 148 18.45 29.24 -6.80
CA VAL A 148 18.45 27.92 -7.42
C VAL A 148 17.69 28.00 -8.75
N ARG A 149 18.29 27.51 -9.82
CA ARG A 149 17.64 27.25 -11.08
C ARG A 149 17.43 25.75 -11.20
N ALA A 150 16.19 25.30 -11.09
CA ALA A 150 15.82 23.92 -11.33
C ALA A 150 15.29 23.75 -12.77
N GLU A 151 15.63 22.64 -13.40
CA GLU A 151 15.19 22.32 -14.76
C GLU A 151 14.67 20.89 -14.81
N ASP A 152 13.43 20.74 -15.26
CA ASP A 152 12.78 19.46 -15.52
C ASP A 152 11.92 19.54 -16.78
N SER A 153 12.36 18.83 -17.83
CA SER A 153 11.74 18.81 -19.17
C SER A 153 11.42 17.39 -19.63
N ASP A 154 11.17 16.45 -18.72
CA ASP A 154 10.80 15.07 -19.02
C ASP A 154 11.77 14.35 -19.96
N HIS A 155 13.05 14.39 -19.63
CA HIS A 155 14.07 13.74 -20.45
C HIS A 155 13.92 12.21 -20.44
N ALA A 156 14.06 11.56 -21.61
CA ALA A 156 13.94 10.10 -21.74
C ALA A 156 14.96 9.29 -20.90
N TYR A 157 16.06 9.91 -20.49
CA TYR A 157 17.11 9.34 -19.64
C TYR A 157 16.93 9.65 -18.15
N GLN A 158 15.93 10.45 -17.78
CA GLN A 158 15.62 10.84 -16.42
C GLN A 158 15.00 9.67 -15.67
N ALA A 159 15.51 9.41 -14.46
CA ALA A 159 14.90 8.43 -13.56
C ALA A 159 13.61 9.02 -12.95
N ARG A 160 12.49 8.72 -13.53
CA ARG A 160 11.18 9.30 -13.14
C ARG A 160 10.36 8.40 -12.19
N GLY A 161 10.69 7.11 -12.15
CA GLY A 161 9.94 6.18 -11.32
C GLY A 161 8.44 6.19 -11.65
N LYS A 162 7.59 6.35 -10.66
CA LYS A 162 6.11 6.31 -10.78
C LYS A 162 5.48 7.72 -10.92
N GLN A 163 6.20 8.70 -11.39
CA GLN A 163 5.70 10.09 -11.52
C GLN A 163 4.44 10.26 -12.40
N GLY A 164 4.04 9.24 -13.17
CA GLY A 164 2.79 9.26 -13.93
C GLY A 164 1.50 9.39 -13.09
N TYR A 165 1.57 9.19 -11.77
CA TYR A 165 0.43 9.45 -10.87
C TYR A 165 0.32 10.92 -10.46
N GLY A 166 1.38 11.67 -10.59
CA GLY A 166 1.54 13.08 -10.34
C GLY A 166 3.00 13.43 -10.50
N GLU A 167 3.27 14.38 -11.37
CA GLU A 167 4.63 14.81 -11.67
C GLU A 167 5.27 15.49 -10.47
N ILE A 168 6.57 15.33 -10.32
CA ILE A 168 7.38 16.00 -9.31
C ILE A 168 8.39 16.86 -10.05
N ARG A 169 8.44 18.16 -9.74
CA ARG A 169 9.32 19.10 -10.42
C ARG A 169 9.91 20.10 -9.45
N GLY A 170 11.19 20.41 -9.62
CA GLY A 170 11.91 21.36 -8.79
C GLY A 170 12.25 20.83 -7.40
N ILE A 171 12.35 21.72 -6.41
CA ILE A 171 12.67 21.35 -5.03
C ILE A 171 11.46 20.62 -4.42
N TRP A 172 11.65 19.36 -4.00
CA TRP A 172 10.58 18.57 -3.41
C TRP A 172 10.94 17.90 -2.08
N GLN A 173 12.19 18.01 -1.62
CA GLN A 173 12.63 17.64 -0.28
C GLN A 173 13.27 18.85 0.43
N PRO A 174 13.41 18.79 1.78
CA PRO A 174 13.91 19.91 2.57
C PRO A 174 15.25 20.49 2.11
N VAL A 175 15.43 21.78 2.37
CA VAL A 175 16.67 22.52 2.14
C VAL A 175 17.15 23.07 3.48
N TRP A 176 18.45 22.96 3.79
CA TRP A 176 19.02 23.45 5.05
C TRP A 176 20.49 23.84 4.95
N LEU A 177 20.94 24.67 5.88
CA LEU A 177 22.34 24.96 6.11
C LEU A 177 22.87 24.15 7.29
N GLU A 178 24.08 23.67 7.20
CA GLU A 178 24.78 22.93 8.26
C GLU A 178 26.18 23.47 8.46
N ALA A 179 26.52 23.77 9.72
CA ALA A 179 27.87 24.22 10.09
C ALA A 179 28.73 23.04 10.56
N ARG A 180 29.98 22.97 10.08
CA ARG A 180 30.94 21.92 10.42
C ARG A 180 32.30 22.57 10.75
N PRO A 181 33.12 21.95 11.63
CA PRO A 181 34.52 22.37 11.78
C PRO A 181 35.29 22.10 10.49
N GLU A 182 36.53 22.64 10.35
CA GLU A 182 37.37 22.43 9.18
C GLU A 182 37.74 20.95 8.93
N THR A 183 37.86 20.18 10.02
CA THR A 183 37.99 18.71 9.97
C THR A 183 36.70 18.10 10.47
N TYR A 184 36.02 17.32 9.63
CA TYR A 184 34.68 16.79 9.93
C TYR A 184 34.46 15.41 9.34
N MET A 185 33.52 14.66 9.93
CA MET A 185 33.02 13.41 9.41
C MET A 185 32.02 13.67 8.27
N LYS A 186 32.27 13.08 7.10
CA LYS A 186 31.31 13.18 5.95
C LYS A 186 30.13 12.26 6.18
N ASP A 187 30.39 11.03 6.55
CA ASP A 187 29.41 9.98 6.81
C ASP A 187 30.01 8.88 7.70
N ALA A 188 29.16 7.92 8.08
CA ALA A 188 29.59 6.64 8.65
C ALA A 188 28.65 5.52 8.21
N LYS A 189 29.20 4.32 7.94
CA LYS A 189 28.48 3.08 7.67
C LYS A 189 28.60 2.15 8.87
N PHE A 190 27.45 1.61 9.34
CA PHE A 190 27.37 0.64 10.43
C PHE A 190 27.11 -0.75 9.87
N VAL A 191 28.05 -1.67 10.10
CA VAL A 191 27.87 -3.10 9.79
C VAL A 191 27.77 -3.85 11.11
N THR A 192 26.64 -4.49 11.34
CA THR A 192 26.33 -5.15 12.61
C THR A 192 26.20 -6.65 12.45
N SER A 193 26.50 -7.41 13.50
CA SER A 193 26.21 -8.83 13.59
C SER A 193 25.39 -9.16 14.83
N ILE A 194 24.63 -10.24 14.81
CA ILE A 194 23.68 -10.60 15.90
C ILE A 194 24.38 -11.02 17.21
N ASP A 195 25.67 -11.29 17.18
CA ASP A 195 26.48 -11.52 18.36
C ASP A 195 26.99 -10.22 19.03
N GLY A 196 26.68 -9.06 18.45
CA GLY A 196 26.93 -7.75 19.01
C GLY A 196 28.17 -7.04 18.49
N GLN A 197 28.87 -7.58 17.49
CA GLN A 197 29.94 -6.84 16.85
C GLN A 197 29.33 -5.73 15.97
N VAL A 198 29.89 -4.52 16.10
CA VAL A 198 29.54 -3.35 15.28
C VAL A 198 30.81 -2.77 14.68
N ILE A 199 30.87 -2.74 13.35
CA ILE A 199 31.99 -2.12 12.62
C ILE A 199 31.47 -0.79 12.06
N ILE A 200 32.14 0.30 12.43
CA ILE A 200 31.86 1.65 11.97
C ILE A 200 32.95 2.05 10.99
N THR A 201 32.58 2.31 9.73
CA THR A 201 33.47 2.86 8.72
C THR A 201 33.08 4.31 8.48
N THR A 202 33.93 5.28 8.77
CA THR A 202 33.65 6.71 8.58
C THR A 202 34.61 7.33 7.57
N ARG A 203 34.05 8.20 6.71
CA ARG A 203 34.85 9.08 5.84
C ARG A 203 35.01 10.43 6.53
N ILE A 204 36.26 10.88 6.65
CA ILE A 204 36.63 12.11 7.34
C ILE A 204 37.36 13.03 6.36
N ASN A 205 36.92 14.26 6.23
CA ASN A 205 37.66 15.31 5.51
C ASN A 205 38.51 16.07 6.53
N SER A 206 39.82 15.96 6.43
CA SER A 206 40.74 16.63 7.35
C SER A 206 41.43 17.83 6.69
N HIS A 207 41.40 18.98 7.38
CA HIS A 207 42.08 20.19 6.92
C HIS A 207 43.60 20.01 6.93
N GLU A 208 44.14 19.33 7.95
CA GLU A 208 45.58 19.13 8.17
C GLU A 208 45.93 17.68 8.55
N THR A 209 47.22 17.34 8.42
CA THR A 209 47.74 16.06 8.91
C THR A 209 47.93 16.15 10.41
N GLY A 210 47.33 15.21 11.16
CA GLY A 210 47.39 15.21 12.62
C GLY A 210 46.73 13.97 13.25
N SER A 211 46.59 14.00 14.58
CA SER A 211 45.85 12.97 15.31
C SER A 211 44.50 13.49 15.80
N ALA A 212 43.50 12.62 15.80
CA ALA A 212 42.18 12.89 16.33
C ALA A 212 41.69 11.72 17.20
N ASP A 213 40.87 12.02 18.18
CA ASP A 213 40.16 11.01 18.97
C ASP A 213 38.75 10.85 18.37
N PHE A 214 38.43 9.63 17.92
CA PHE A 214 37.12 9.24 17.41
C PHE A 214 36.37 8.47 18.48
N THR A 215 35.24 8.99 18.92
CA THR A 215 34.46 8.45 20.04
C THR A 215 33.02 8.12 19.61
N LEU A 216 32.53 6.93 20.00
CA LEU A 216 31.11 6.62 20.05
C LEU A 216 30.62 6.67 21.49
N GLN A 217 29.58 7.40 21.75
CA GLN A 217 28.88 7.48 23.04
C GLN A 217 27.40 7.22 22.87
N PHE A 218 26.84 6.21 23.56
CA PHE A 218 25.40 5.98 23.55
C PHE A 218 24.66 7.02 24.41
N ALA A 219 23.40 7.28 24.05
CA ALA A 219 22.56 8.29 24.69
C ALA A 219 22.32 8.03 26.19
N ASP A 220 22.32 6.77 26.62
CA ASP A 220 22.20 6.34 28.01
C ASP A 220 23.56 6.33 28.76
N HIS A 221 24.65 6.75 28.09
CA HIS A 221 26.06 6.71 28.58
C HIS A 221 26.54 5.30 28.97
N SER A 222 25.84 4.24 28.57
CA SER A 222 26.19 2.84 28.92
C SER A 222 27.47 2.37 28.22
N VAL A 223 27.77 2.92 27.04
CA VAL A 223 28.96 2.62 26.25
C VAL A 223 29.63 3.91 25.83
N VAL A 224 30.94 4.02 26.12
CA VAL A 224 31.82 5.05 25.56
C VAL A 224 33.04 4.32 25.03
N HIS A 225 33.27 4.42 23.74
CA HIS A 225 34.43 3.83 23.09
C HIS A 225 35.20 4.90 22.32
N THR A 226 36.50 5.01 22.56
CA THR A 226 37.36 6.01 21.91
C THR A 226 38.54 5.33 21.25
N GLU A 227 38.81 5.69 20.00
CA GLU A 227 40.00 5.27 19.24
C GLU A 227 40.78 6.48 18.72
N LYS A 228 42.10 6.36 18.74
CA LYS A 228 43.00 7.41 18.27
C LYS A 228 43.34 7.20 16.81
N LEU A 229 42.94 8.14 15.98
CA LEU A 229 43.14 8.12 14.53
C LEU A 229 44.39 8.95 14.15
N GLN A 230 45.00 8.56 13.03
CA GLN A 230 46.02 9.37 12.35
C GLN A 230 45.42 9.81 11.01
N LEU A 231 45.22 11.10 10.88
CA LEU A 231 44.61 11.70 9.69
C LEU A 231 45.70 12.33 8.80
N ILE A 232 45.51 12.25 7.49
CA ILE A 232 46.24 13.03 6.50
C ILE A 232 45.36 14.16 6.00
N ALA A 233 45.93 15.25 5.51
CA ALA A 233 45.17 16.33 4.89
C ALA A 233 44.38 15.78 3.69
N GLY A 234 43.10 16.12 3.61
CA GLY A 234 42.15 15.60 2.61
C GLY A 234 41.26 14.48 3.15
N GLU A 235 40.83 13.59 2.29
CA GLU A 235 39.88 12.54 2.59
C GLU A 235 40.55 11.32 3.23
N ASN A 236 39.99 10.83 4.34
CA ASN A 236 40.45 9.66 5.08
C ASN A 236 39.27 8.69 5.25
N GLU A 237 39.56 7.38 5.17
CA GLU A 237 38.65 6.33 5.60
C GLU A 237 39.19 5.68 6.88
N CYS A 238 38.38 5.67 7.93
CA CYS A 238 38.74 5.13 9.23
C CYS A 238 37.71 4.09 9.68
N LYS A 239 38.20 3.07 10.43
CA LYS A 239 37.36 2.00 10.96
C LYS A 239 37.48 1.90 12.46
N LEU A 240 36.31 1.72 13.12
CA LEU A 240 36.19 1.41 14.54
C LEU A 240 35.42 0.10 14.68
N SER A 241 35.85 -0.78 15.58
CA SER A 241 35.12 -2.00 15.94
C SER A 241 34.78 -2.01 17.40
N ILE A 242 33.54 -2.23 17.75
CA ILE A 242 33.06 -2.37 19.12
C ILE A 242 32.30 -3.67 19.29
N ASP A 243 32.27 -4.22 20.51
CA ASP A 243 31.48 -5.36 20.89
C ASP A 243 30.45 -4.94 21.94
N ILE A 244 29.16 -5.20 21.66
CA ILE A 244 28.04 -4.94 22.55
C ILE A 244 27.60 -6.28 23.15
N PRO A 245 27.88 -6.55 24.43
CA PRO A 245 27.49 -7.83 25.04
C PRO A 245 25.97 -7.94 25.20
N ASN A 246 25.40 -9.10 24.83
CA ASN A 246 23.97 -9.36 24.86
C ASN A 246 23.15 -8.28 24.14
N PRO A 247 23.35 -8.11 22.84
CA PRO A 247 22.74 -7.02 22.11
C PRO A 247 21.20 -7.15 22.05
N HIS A 248 20.51 -6.01 22.07
CA HIS A 248 19.10 -5.94 21.70
C HIS A 248 18.99 -5.95 20.17
N LEU A 249 18.39 -6.99 19.62
CA LEU A 249 18.24 -7.13 18.19
C LEU A 249 17.02 -6.33 17.70
N TRP A 250 17.17 -5.68 16.57
CA TRP A 250 16.09 -5.00 15.89
C TRP A 250 15.19 -6.02 15.14
N SER A 251 13.89 -5.94 15.31
CA SER A 251 12.89 -6.67 14.52
C SER A 251 11.59 -5.85 14.41
N PRO A 252 10.64 -6.20 13.52
CA PRO A 252 9.32 -5.56 13.48
C PRO A 252 8.56 -5.57 14.81
N GLU A 253 8.75 -6.61 15.64
CA GLU A 253 8.12 -6.76 16.96
C GLU A 253 8.85 -6.00 18.06
N THR A 254 10.17 -5.86 17.91
CA THR A 254 11.06 -5.18 18.88
C THR A 254 12.03 -4.27 18.16
N PRO A 255 11.58 -3.11 17.66
CA PRO A 255 12.40 -2.22 16.83
C PRO A 255 13.36 -1.38 17.67
N TYR A 256 14.34 -2.05 18.30
CA TYR A 256 15.30 -1.42 19.19
C TYR A 256 16.39 -0.70 18.39
N LEU A 257 16.57 0.59 18.67
CA LEU A 257 17.61 1.43 18.08
C LEU A 257 18.64 1.85 19.13
N TYR A 258 19.91 1.68 18.82
CA TYR A 258 21.01 2.22 19.59
C TYR A 258 21.22 3.67 19.17
N GLU A 259 20.70 4.61 19.96
CA GLU A 259 20.86 6.05 19.75
C GLU A 259 22.12 6.55 20.45
N GLY A 260 22.87 7.44 19.79
CA GLY A 260 24.11 7.97 20.35
C GLY A 260 24.74 9.08 19.52
N GLU A 261 25.98 9.42 19.85
CA GLU A 261 26.78 10.44 19.19
C GLU A 261 28.11 9.87 18.73
N LEU A 262 28.50 10.22 17.53
CA LEU A 262 29.87 10.13 17.04
C LEU A 262 30.55 11.49 17.26
N GLN A 263 31.75 11.47 17.85
CA GLN A 263 32.56 12.68 18.07
C GLN A 263 33.94 12.49 17.46
N LEU A 264 34.41 13.47 16.74
CA LEU A 264 35.77 13.56 16.23
C LEU A 264 36.42 14.79 16.85
N SER A 265 37.42 14.59 17.73
CA SER A 265 38.05 15.67 18.49
C SER A 265 39.56 15.76 18.23
N GLY A 266 40.07 16.99 18.09
CA GLY A 266 41.51 17.24 17.82
C GLY A 266 41.88 18.70 17.96
N SER A 267 43.03 19.08 17.40
CA SER A 267 43.49 20.48 17.33
C SER A 267 42.51 21.43 16.63
N PHE A 268 41.67 20.89 15.78
CA PHE A 268 40.63 21.59 14.99
C PHE A 268 39.31 21.81 15.74
N GLY A 269 39.21 21.41 17.03
CA GLY A 269 37.95 21.42 17.78
C GLY A 269 37.28 20.05 17.82
N THR A 270 35.96 20.04 17.87
CA THR A 270 35.14 18.80 17.93
C THR A 270 34.03 18.85 16.92
N ASP A 271 33.93 17.82 16.07
CA ASP A 271 32.73 17.53 15.26
C ASP A 271 31.87 16.50 15.99
N THR A 272 30.58 16.79 16.19
CA THR A 272 29.64 15.90 16.86
C THR A 272 28.44 15.66 15.97
N VAL A 273 28.11 14.37 15.77
CA VAL A 273 26.97 13.93 14.97
C VAL A 273 26.11 12.99 15.80
N SER A 274 24.87 13.35 16.03
CA SER A 274 23.87 12.44 16.58
C SER A 274 23.46 11.44 15.51
N THR A 275 23.40 10.16 15.90
CA THR A 275 23.11 9.04 14.98
C THR A 275 22.42 7.90 15.73
N TYR A 276 21.93 6.92 14.98
CA TYR A 276 21.43 5.66 15.52
C TYR A 276 21.72 4.50 14.56
N PHE A 277 21.63 3.30 15.06
CA PHE A 277 21.66 2.06 14.26
C PHE A 277 20.85 0.96 14.95
N GLY A 278 20.44 -0.06 14.18
CA GLY A 278 19.84 -1.28 14.70
C GLY A 278 20.76 -2.47 14.48
N ILE A 279 20.81 -3.40 15.42
CA ILE A 279 21.54 -4.66 15.26
C ILE A 279 20.58 -5.69 14.71
N ARG A 280 20.81 -6.12 13.48
CA ARG A 280 20.01 -7.16 12.82
C ARG A 280 20.84 -7.88 11.75
N GLU A 281 20.35 -9.05 11.33
CA GLU A 281 20.92 -9.84 10.23
C GLU A 281 19.80 -10.33 9.33
N ILE A 282 19.91 -10.06 8.01
CA ILE A 282 19.04 -10.58 6.96
C ILE A 282 19.83 -11.61 6.15
N GLN A 283 19.30 -12.81 6.04
CA GLN A 283 19.92 -13.90 5.28
C GLN A 283 18.85 -14.78 4.63
N THR A 284 19.30 -15.77 3.86
CA THR A 284 18.47 -16.87 3.38
C THR A 284 19.00 -18.20 3.91
N ALA A 285 18.12 -19.05 4.40
CA ALA A 285 18.49 -20.36 4.96
C ALA A 285 17.53 -21.47 4.53
N ARG A 286 18.02 -22.73 4.60
CA ARG A 286 17.17 -23.93 4.55
C ARG A 286 16.88 -24.36 5.97
N PHE A 287 15.65 -24.78 6.24
CA PHE A 287 15.21 -25.26 7.53
C PHE A 287 14.82 -26.74 7.43
N ASP A 288 15.23 -27.52 8.42
CA ASP A 288 14.99 -28.94 8.52
C ASP A 288 15.36 -29.68 7.19
N ASP A 289 14.52 -30.62 6.75
CA ASP A 289 14.68 -31.36 5.51
C ASP A 289 14.03 -30.70 4.30
N ARG A 290 13.78 -29.37 4.35
CA ARG A 290 13.16 -28.64 3.24
C ARG A 290 14.13 -28.52 2.06
N ASP A 291 13.65 -28.65 0.85
CA ASP A 291 14.38 -28.53 -0.39
C ASP A 291 14.42 -27.11 -0.98
N TYR A 292 13.83 -26.13 -0.27
CA TYR A 292 13.77 -24.72 -0.61
C TYR A 292 14.39 -23.82 0.47
N ARG A 293 14.80 -22.62 0.09
CA ARG A 293 15.27 -21.58 1.00
C ARG A 293 14.14 -20.70 1.48
N TRP A 294 14.39 -20.05 2.61
CA TRP A 294 13.52 -19.08 3.26
C TRP A 294 14.31 -17.83 3.66
N ILE A 295 13.63 -16.67 3.72
CA ILE A 295 14.22 -15.44 4.26
C ILE A 295 14.25 -15.54 5.79
N THR A 296 15.38 -15.14 6.39
CA THR A 296 15.55 -15.10 7.83
C THR A 296 15.88 -13.70 8.32
N LEU A 297 15.31 -13.35 9.48
CA LEU A 297 15.68 -12.19 10.26
C LEU A 297 16.26 -12.68 11.58
N ASN A 298 17.50 -12.27 11.89
CA ASN A 298 18.20 -12.67 13.11
C ASN A 298 18.30 -14.19 13.29
N GLY A 299 18.53 -14.92 12.19
CA GLY A 299 18.63 -16.39 12.16
C GLY A 299 17.30 -17.14 12.26
N LYS A 300 16.17 -16.46 12.33
CA LYS A 300 14.83 -17.06 12.38
C LYS A 300 14.05 -16.83 11.10
N PRO A 301 13.24 -17.79 10.64
CA PRO A 301 12.37 -17.58 9.50
C PRO A 301 11.35 -16.48 9.79
N ILE A 302 11.09 -15.64 8.80
CA ILE A 302 10.06 -14.60 8.88
C ILE A 302 9.10 -14.73 7.70
N TYR A 303 7.79 -14.65 7.95
CA TYR A 303 6.80 -14.50 6.91
C TYR A 303 6.56 -13.03 6.63
N LEU A 304 6.81 -12.59 5.41
CA LEU A 304 6.72 -11.20 5.00
C LEU A 304 5.28 -10.87 4.55
N ASN A 305 4.51 -10.26 5.44
CA ASN A 305 3.20 -9.72 5.13
C ASN A 305 3.38 -8.29 4.64
N GLY A 306 3.40 -8.10 3.33
CA GLY A 306 3.77 -6.84 2.71
C GLY A 306 2.66 -6.15 1.95
N THR A 307 2.82 -4.85 1.82
CA THR A 307 2.05 -4.02 0.90
C THR A 307 2.96 -3.19 0.02
N LEU A 308 2.50 -2.89 -1.18
CA LEU A 308 3.12 -1.92 -2.06
C LEU A 308 2.64 -0.52 -1.66
N ASP A 309 3.56 0.41 -1.52
CA ASP A 309 3.26 1.82 -1.26
C ASP A 309 3.84 2.68 -2.38
N GLN A 310 2.98 3.40 -3.08
CA GLN A 310 3.42 4.41 -4.05
C GLN A 310 4.03 5.62 -3.35
N SER A 311 3.87 5.69 -2.02
CA SER A 311 4.32 6.79 -1.17
C SER A 311 3.88 8.14 -1.72
N TYR A 312 2.58 8.25 -1.97
CA TYR A 312 1.96 9.36 -2.66
C TYR A 312 0.89 10.01 -1.79
N HIS A 313 1.12 11.25 -1.38
CA HIS A 313 0.16 11.99 -0.57
C HIS A 313 -0.82 12.77 -1.46
N LYS A 314 -2.10 12.79 -1.11
CA LYS A 314 -3.21 13.43 -1.86
C LYS A 314 -2.91 14.85 -2.35
N THR A 315 -2.23 15.67 -1.56
CA THR A 315 -1.95 17.07 -1.86
C THR A 315 -0.46 17.41 -1.97
N GLY A 316 0.39 16.66 -1.29
CA GLY A 316 1.84 16.87 -1.30
C GLY A 316 2.57 16.04 -2.36
N TYR A 317 1.87 15.07 -2.96
CA TYR A 317 2.43 14.09 -3.89
C TYR A 317 3.54 13.29 -3.22
N PHE A 318 4.79 13.37 -3.64
CA PHE A 318 5.88 12.64 -2.99
C PHE A 318 6.35 13.28 -1.68
N THR A 319 5.92 14.52 -1.37
CA THR A 319 6.31 15.24 -0.15
C THR A 319 5.16 15.25 0.85
N TYR A 320 5.31 14.57 1.97
CA TYR A 320 4.31 14.59 3.04
C TYR A 320 4.26 15.97 3.72
N PRO A 321 3.05 16.47 4.05
CA PRO A 321 2.90 17.79 4.68
C PRO A 321 3.61 17.93 6.03
N THR A 322 3.60 16.86 6.85
CA THR A 322 4.16 16.84 8.20
C THR A 322 4.95 15.57 8.48
N ASP A 323 5.78 15.59 9.53
CA ASP A 323 6.47 14.41 10.06
C ASP A 323 5.48 13.39 10.65
N GLU A 324 4.40 13.91 11.26
CA GLU A 324 3.32 13.09 11.80
C GLU A 324 2.61 12.29 10.71
N ASP A 325 2.39 12.86 9.52
CA ASP A 325 1.77 12.13 8.40
C ASP A 325 2.61 10.92 8.00
N MET A 326 3.94 11.05 7.92
CA MET A 326 4.85 9.95 7.61
C MET A 326 4.85 8.87 8.70
N ARG A 327 4.84 9.30 9.98
CA ARG A 327 4.73 8.38 11.11
C ARG A 327 3.41 7.61 11.08
N ASP A 328 2.33 8.30 10.84
CA ASP A 328 0.98 7.74 10.87
C ASP A 328 0.76 6.75 9.72
N GLU A 329 1.40 6.94 8.55
CA GLU A 329 1.45 5.93 7.47
C GLU A 329 2.01 4.59 7.98
N ILE A 330 3.18 4.62 8.62
CA ILE A 330 3.82 3.43 9.17
C ILE A 330 2.93 2.81 10.27
N TYR A 331 2.31 3.64 11.11
CA TYR A 331 1.38 3.17 12.13
C TYR A 331 0.14 2.49 11.52
N LEU A 332 -0.42 3.03 10.43
CA LEU A 332 -1.54 2.43 9.71
C LEU A 332 -1.18 1.05 9.12
N MET A 333 0.04 0.88 8.59
CA MET A 333 0.55 -0.43 8.14
C MET A 333 0.61 -1.44 9.30
N LYS A 334 1.16 -1.03 10.46
CA LYS A 334 1.22 -1.87 11.67
C LYS A 334 -0.17 -2.26 12.17
N ARG A 335 -1.15 -1.34 12.12
CA ARG A 335 -2.56 -1.59 12.50
C ARG A 335 -3.20 -2.70 11.65
N LEU A 336 -2.81 -2.83 10.39
CA LEU A 336 -3.23 -3.93 9.53
C LEU A 336 -2.55 -5.27 9.86
N GLY A 337 -1.54 -5.29 10.75
CA GLY A 337 -0.73 -6.49 11.03
C GLY A 337 0.36 -6.74 9.99
N LEU A 338 0.65 -5.78 9.13
CA LEU A 338 1.77 -5.84 8.18
C LEU A 338 3.11 -5.70 8.93
N ASN A 339 4.14 -6.35 8.41
CA ASN A 339 5.51 -6.24 8.91
C ASN A 339 6.51 -5.77 7.85
N MET A 340 6.03 -5.51 6.62
CA MET A 340 6.85 -5.11 5.50
C MET A 340 6.08 -4.14 4.59
N VAL A 341 6.83 -3.25 3.93
CA VAL A 341 6.36 -2.41 2.83
C VAL A 341 7.37 -2.46 1.67
N ARG A 342 6.88 -2.46 0.43
CA ARG A 342 7.67 -2.19 -0.77
C ARG A 342 7.38 -0.76 -1.22
N ILE A 343 8.40 0.08 -1.24
CA ILE A 343 8.31 1.45 -1.76
C ILE A 343 8.50 1.38 -3.27
N HIS A 344 7.43 1.70 -4.00
CA HIS A 344 7.33 1.36 -5.42
C HIS A 344 7.83 2.44 -6.33
N ILE A 345 8.78 2.07 -7.02
CA ILE A 345 9.81 2.52 -7.95
C ILE A 345 10.25 3.96 -7.75
N LYS A 346 10.38 4.33 -6.50
CA LYS A 346 11.04 5.55 -6.06
C LYS A 346 11.78 5.31 -4.74
N PRO A 347 12.87 6.00 -4.47
CA PRO A 347 13.46 6.02 -3.13
C PRO A 347 12.61 6.83 -2.16
N GLU A 348 12.56 6.38 -0.91
CA GLU A 348 11.79 7.08 0.11
C GLU A 348 12.55 8.26 0.72
N GLU A 349 11.81 9.15 1.34
CA GLU A 349 12.41 10.23 2.14
C GLU A 349 13.03 9.64 3.43
N PRO A 350 14.29 10.00 3.80
CA PRO A 350 14.98 9.44 4.98
C PRO A 350 14.18 9.57 6.29
N ARG A 351 13.32 10.56 6.38
CA ARG A 351 12.45 10.77 7.54
C ARG A 351 11.37 9.71 7.67
N LYS A 352 10.78 9.24 6.56
CA LYS A 352 9.81 8.13 6.58
C LYS A 352 10.50 6.80 6.86
N LEU A 353 11.71 6.59 6.33
CA LEU A 353 12.55 5.43 6.68
C LEU A 353 12.89 5.39 8.19
N TYR A 354 13.16 6.56 8.80
CA TYR A 354 13.35 6.64 10.28
C TYR A 354 12.10 6.13 11.03
N TRP A 355 10.91 6.48 10.58
CA TRP A 355 9.69 5.96 11.21
C TRP A 355 9.51 4.47 10.99
N ALA A 356 9.92 3.93 9.84
CA ALA A 356 9.98 2.48 9.61
C ALA A 356 10.97 1.80 10.57
N ASP A 357 12.16 2.39 10.79
CA ASP A 357 13.15 1.91 11.77
C ASP A 357 12.61 1.94 13.20
N LYS A 358 11.91 3.03 13.57
CA LYS A 358 11.43 3.30 14.94
C LYS A 358 10.21 2.48 15.33
N LEU A 359 9.31 2.24 14.37
CA LEU A 359 8.05 1.53 14.60
C LEU A 359 8.10 0.06 14.18
N GLY A 360 9.14 -0.36 13.46
CA GLY A 360 9.37 -1.75 13.08
C GLY A 360 8.56 -2.21 11.86
N ILE A 361 8.85 -1.64 10.69
CA ILE A 361 8.41 -2.14 9.38
C ILE A 361 9.64 -2.43 8.54
N LEU A 362 9.73 -3.62 7.96
CA LEU A 362 10.76 -3.95 6.97
C LEU A 362 10.46 -3.22 5.66
N VAL A 363 11.49 -2.71 5.01
CA VAL A 363 11.39 -1.96 3.76
C VAL A 363 12.09 -2.71 2.63
N MET A 364 11.37 -2.93 1.54
CA MET A 364 11.89 -3.32 0.24
C MET A 364 11.89 -2.06 -0.61
N GLU A 365 13.07 -1.54 -0.96
CA GLU A 365 13.21 -0.23 -1.58
C GLU A 365 13.60 -0.35 -3.04
N ASP A 366 12.76 0.21 -3.92
CA ASP A 366 12.99 0.20 -5.36
C ASP A 366 13.86 1.38 -5.78
N MET A 367 14.80 1.12 -6.71
CA MET A 367 15.51 2.19 -7.40
C MET A 367 14.60 2.89 -8.41
N PRO A 368 14.76 4.20 -8.63
CA PRO A 368 13.93 4.94 -9.57
C PRO A 368 14.29 4.57 -11.00
N CYS A 369 13.35 3.91 -11.71
CA CYS A 369 13.55 3.54 -13.11
C CYS A 369 13.33 4.74 -14.05
N PHE A 370 14.03 4.78 -15.17
CA PHE A 370 13.72 5.66 -16.30
C PHE A 370 12.70 4.98 -17.23
N TRP A 371 12.04 5.75 -18.11
CA TRP A 371 10.98 5.21 -18.97
C TRP A 371 11.39 4.93 -20.40
N GLY A 372 12.53 5.51 -20.83
CA GLY A 372 13.05 5.37 -22.18
C GLY A 372 13.85 4.10 -22.45
N ASN A 373 14.64 4.13 -23.52
CA ASN A 373 15.54 3.04 -23.88
C ASN A 373 16.82 3.07 -23.02
N PRO A 374 17.44 1.93 -22.71
CA PRO A 374 18.64 1.86 -21.88
C PRO A 374 19.91 2.23 -22.69
N ASP A 375 19.97 3.46 -23.22
CA ASP A 375 21.19 3.99 -23.84
C ASP A 375 22.25 4.37 -22.77
N ASP A 376 23.45 4.73 -23.21
CA ASP A 376 24.56 5.02 -22.31
C ASP A 376 24.25 6.17 -21.33
N LYS A 377 23.46 7.17 -21.78
CA LYS A 377 23.09 8.33 -20.96
C LYS A 377 22.08 7.93 -19.88
N ALA A 378 21.07 7.15 -20.24
CA ALA A 378 20.08 6.63 -19.31
C ALA A 378 20.72 5.71 -18.26
N ARG A 379 21.64 4.82 -18.70
CA ARG A 379 22.40 3.94 -17.78
C ARG A 379 23.24 4.75 -16.79
N ALA A 380 23.96 5.76 -17.26
CA ALA A 380 24.79 6.63 -16.42
C ALA A 380 23.94 7.42 -15.40
N SER A 381 22.78 7.95 -15.84
CA SER A 381 21.84 8.65 -14.96
C SER A 381 21.31 7.72 -13.86
N TYR A 382 20.82 6.53 -14.23
CA TYR A 382 20.34 5.52 -13.30
C TYR A 382 21.42 5.11 -12.27
N GLU A 383 22.66 4.87 -12.73
CA GLU A 383 23.75 4.43 -11.85
C GLU A 383 24.14 5.50 -10.83
N SER A 384 24.12 6.78 -11.22
CA SER A 384 24.37 7.90 -10.31
C SER A 384 23.30 7.99 -9.23
N GLU A 385 22.05 7.98 -9.64
CA GLU A 385 20.89 8.03 -8.72
C GLU A 385 20.88 6.84 -7.74
N ALA A 386 21.03 5.63 -8.26
CA ALA A 386 21.03 4.43 -7.43
C ALA A 386 22.19 4.41 -6.42
N LEU A 387 23.38 4.91 -6.81
CA LEU A 387 24.51 5.03 -5.89
C LEU A 387 24.22 6.01 -4.74
N GLU A 388 23.70 7.20 -5.09
CA GLU A 388 23.37 8.22 -4.09
C GLU A 388 22.32 7.72 -3.08
N VAL A 389 21.31 7.00 -3.56
CA VAL A 389 20.27 6.41 -2.72
C VAL A 389 20.83 5.32 -1.80
N ILE A 390 21.58 4.35 -2.33
CA ILE A 390 22.16 3.27 -1.52
C ILE A 390 23.12 3.84 -0.48
N GLU A 391 23.95 4.84 -0.83
CA GLU A 391 24.87 5.48 0.14
C GLU A 391 24.12 6.25 1.22
N ARG A 392 23.06 6.98 0.87
CA ARG A 392 22.21 7.76 1.79
C ARG A 392 21.51 6.87 2.81
N ASP A 393 20.91 5.77 2.34
CA ASP A 393 19.96 4.96 3.12
C ASP A 393 20.59 3.69 3.71
N TYR A 394 21.91 3.50 3.55
CA TYR A 394 22.66 2.33 4.00
C TYR A 394 22.42 1.94 5.47
N ASN A 395 22.27 2.92 6.36
CA ASN A 395 22.22 2.69 7.80
C ASN A 395 20.82 2.35 8.35
N HIS A 396 19.76 2.44 7.54
CA HIS A 396 18.40 2.12 7.99
C HIS A 396 18.24 0.62 8.23
N PRO A 397 18.04 0.15 9.49
CA PRO A 397 17.88 -1.27 9.78
C PRO A 397 16.61 -1.86 9.20
N SER A 398 15.59 -1.03 8.92
CA SER A 398 14.33 -1.44 8.30
C SER A 398 14.53 -1.94 6.87
N ILE A 399 15.44 -1.36 6.09
CA ILE A 399 15.67 -1.80 4.71
C ILE A 399 16.28 -3.20 4.72
N PHE A 400 15.53 -4.17 4.18
CA PHE A 400 16.01 -5.56 4.07
C PHE A 400 16.38 -5.95 2.64
N SER A 401 15.86 -5.25 1.64
CA SER A 401 16.05 -5.55 0.22
C SER A 401 16.16 -4.28 -0.62
N TRP A 402 17.07 -4.30 -1.60
CA TRP A 402 17.14 -3.36 -2.71
C TRP A 402 16.55 -4.00 -3.96
N VAL A 403 15.68 -3.26 -4.70
CA VAL A 403 15.11 -3.69 -5.98
C VAL A 403 15.68 -2.81 -7.08
N MET A 404 16.44 -3.41 -8.00
CA MET A 404 17.16 -2.64 -9.01
C MET A 404 16.26 -2.18 -10.15
N PHE A 405 15.34 -3.05 -10.62
CA PHE A 405 14.40 -2.71 -11.70
C PHE A 405 13.01 -3.26 -11.38
N ASN A 406 11.99 -2.69 -12.03
CA ASN A 406 10.60 -3.13 -11.93
C ASN A 406 10.00 -3.33 -13.33
N GLU A 407 9.36 -4.47 -13.58
CA GLU A 407 8.50 -4.75 -14.74
C GLU A 407 9.11 -4.38 -16.11
N THR A 408 10.42 -4.55 -16.25
CA THR A 408 11.16 -4.16 -17.47
C THR A 408 11.19 -2.64 -17.78
N TRP A 409 10.80 -1.79 -16.83
CA TRP A 409 10.87 -0.36 -17.05
C TRP A 409 12.32 0.11 -17.25
N GLY A 410 12.55 0.87 -18.34
CA GLY A 410 13.89 1.28 -18.73
C GLY A 410 14.77 0.15 -19.30
N LEU A 411 14.24 -1.07 -19.45
CA LEU A 411 14.97 -2.20 -20.01
C LEU A 411 14.54 -2.55 -21.43
N LYS A 412 13.33 -2.14 -21.85
CA LYS A 412 12.80 -2.40 -23.18
C LYS A 412 13.62 -1.69 -24.23
N THR A 413 14.16 -2.46 -25.16
CA THR A 413 14.84 -1.95 -26.34
C THR A 413 13.84 -1.80 -27.49
N ASP A 414 14.28 -1.22 -28.63
CA ASP A 414 13.49 -1.09 -29.86
C ASP A 414 13.00 -2.42 -30.47
N ALA A 415 12.98 -3.52 -29.69
CA ALA A 415 12.40 -4.80 -30.09
C ALA A 415 10.93 -4.64 -30.53
N GLN A 416 10.19 -3.67 -29.99
CA GLN A 416 8.87 -3.30 -30.51
C GLN A 416 8.95 -2.77 -31.96
N LYS A 417 10.01 -2.04 -32.32
CA LYS A 417 10.28 -1.60 -33.71
C LYS A 417 10.71 -2.78 -34.62
N ALA A 418 11.23 -3.85 -34.05
CA ALA A 418 11.56 -5.09 -34.78
C ALA A 418 10.34 -5.94 -35.12
N GLY A 419 9.11 -5.49 -34.84
CA GLY A 419 7.86 -6.18 -35.20
C GLY A 419 7.52 -7.40 -34.34
N LEU A 420 8.04 -7.49 -33.13
CA LEU A 420 7.68 -8.52 -32.15
C LEU A 420 6.29 -8.20 -31.57
N THR A 421 5.27 -8.94 -32.00
CA THR A 421 3.84 -8.63 -31.73
C THR A 421 3.12 -9.64 -30.84
N SER A 422 3.81 -10.68 -30.34
CA SER A 422 3.18 -11.67 -29.44
C SER A 422 3.63 -11.47 -27.99
N ASP A 423 2.77 -11.81 -27.03
CA ASP A 423 3.08 -11.75 -25.59
C ASP A 423 4.34 -12.52 -25.23
N VAL A 424 4.55 -13.69 -25.81
CA VAL A 424 5.78 -14.51 -25.64
C VAL A 424 7.01 -13.79 -26.20
N GLN A 425 6.86 -13.01 -27.27
CA GLN A 425 7.94 -12.22 -27.86
C GLN A 425 8.20 -10.92 -27.09
N GLN A 426 7.19 -10.37 -26.45
CA GLN A 426 7.35 -9.23 -25.51
C GLN A 426 8.01 -9.66 -24.19
N GLN A 427 7.76 -10.87 -23.71
CA GLN A 427 8.39 -11.45 -22.52
C GLN A 427 9.91 -11.62 -22.65
N SER A 428 10.40 -11.84 -23.86
CA SER A 428 11.85 -11.89 -24.16
C SER A 428 12.37 -10.58 -24.77
N SER A 429 11.76 -9.45 -24.44
CA SER A 429 11.85 -8.21 -25.20
C SER A 429 13.08 -7.36 -24.96
N TYR A 430 13.94 -7.65 -23.98
CA TYR A 430 15.15 -6.88 -23.84
C TYR A 430 16.41 -7.68 -24.25
N LEU A 431 17.34 -6.97 -24.86
CA LEU A 431 18.51 -7.53 -25.53
C LEU A 431 19.45 -8.21 -24.53
N LYS A 432 20.24 -9.16 -25.04
CA LYS A 432 21.24 -9.86 -24.23
C LYS A 432 22.23 -8.93 -23.54
N GLU A 433 22.66 -7.85 -24.21
CA GLU A 433 23.53 -6.83 -23.60
C GLU A 433 22.85 -6.09 -22.43
N THR A 434 21.52 -5.87 -22.51
CA THR A 434 20.75 -5.31 -21.40
C THR A 434 20.63 -6.30 -20.25
N GLN A 435 20.47 -7.61 -20.54
CA GLN A 435 20.50 -8.65 -19.51
C GLN A 435 21.84 -8.70 -18.77
N GLU A 436 22.97 -8.53 -19.49
CA GLU A 436 24.29 -8.44 -18.86
C GLU A 436 24.40 -7.17 -17.99
N TRP A 437 23.85 -6.04 -18.41
CA TRP A 437 23.79 -4.83 -17.59
C TRP A 437 22.93 -5.02 -16.33
N VAL A 438 21.76 -5.65 -16.42
CA VAL A 438 20.93 -5.98 -15.24
C VAL A 438 21.71 -6.86 -14.25
N ARG A 439 22.41 -7.92 -14.77
CA ARG A 439 23.27 -8.76 -13.94
C ARG A 439 24.40 -7.97 -13.28
N GLU A 440 25.01 -7.06 -14.02
CA GLU A 440 26.06 -6.18 -13.50
C GLU A 440 25.52 -5.31 -12.37
N LYS A 441 24.31 -4.72 -12.52
CA LYS A 441 23.72 -3.86 -11.48
C LYS A 441 23.32 -4.65 -10.24
N TYR A 442 22.79 -5.85 -10.37
CA TYR A 442 22.57 -6.75 -9.24
C TYR A 442 23.89 -7.01 -8.47
N ARG A 443 24.95 -7.40 -9.16
CA ARG A 443 26.24 -7.68 -8.55
C ARG A 443 26.89 -6.44 -7.95
N TRP A 444 26.73 -5.29 -8.60
CA TRP A 444 27.20 -4.01 -8.12
C TRP A 444 26.51 -3.60 -6.82
N ALA A 445 25.20 -3.71 -6.74
CA ALA A 445 24.46 -3.44 -5.50
C ALA A 445 24.91 -4.36 -4.36
N LYS A 446 25.14 -5.66 -4.64
CA LYS A 446 25.70 -6.62 -3.67
C LYS A 446 27.11 -6.23 -3.17
N GLN A 447 27.91 -5.57 -4.01
CA GLN A 447 29.22 -5.06 -3.59
C GLN A 447 29.12 -3.79 -2.73
N LEU A 448 28.17 -2.92 -3.07
CA LEU A 448 27.92 -1.70 -2.27
C LEU A 448 27.34 -2.03 -0.89
N ASP A 449 26.42 -2.99 -0.86
CA ASP A 449 25.76 -3.44 0.36
C ASP A 449 25.61 -4.97 0.43
N PRO A 450 26.57 -5.68 1.02
CA PRO A 450 26.50 -7.13 1.17
C PRO A 450 25.55 -7.57 2.31
N THR A 451 24.98 -6.66 3.08
CA THR A 451 24.17 -6.94 4.28
C THR A 451 22.68 -7.10 3.99
N ARG A 452 22.27 -6.88 2.74
CA ARG A 452 20.88 -6.92 2.29
C ARG A 452 20.69 -7.88 1.12
N ILE A 453 19.44 -8.31 0.95
CA ILE A 453 18.98 -9.03 -0.24
C ILE A 453 18.91 -8.03 -1.41
N VAL A 454 19.24 -8.47 -2.61
CA VAL A 454 19.10 -7.68 -3.84
C VAL A 454 18.22 -8.44 -4.82
N GLU A 455 17.21 -7.78 -5.33
CA GLU A 455 16.38 -8.21 -6.44
C GLU A 455 16.83 -7.51 -7.72
N ASP A 456 17.11 -8.27 -8.78
CA ASP A 456 17.60 -7.72 -10.05
C ASP A 456 16.50 -6.95 -10.81
N ASN A 457 15.32 -7.55 -10.92
CA ASN A 457 14.14 -6.98 -11.55
C ASN A 457 12.89 -7.63 -10.93
N SER A 458 11.96 -6.86 -10.43
CA SER A 458 10.68 -7.37 -9.90
C SER A 458 9.73 -7.61 -11.08
N PRO A 459 9.53 -8.88 -11.53
CA PRO A 459 9.05 -9.14 -12.88
C PRO A 459 7.55 -9.41 -12.98
N CYS A 460 6.89 -8.73 -13.91
CA CYS A 460 5.59 -9.19 -14.43
C CYS A 460 5.73 -10.08 -15.70
N ASN A 461 6.90 -10.06 -16.34
CA ASN A 461 7.15 -10.71 -17.64
C ASN A 461 7.99 -11.99 -17.56
N TYR A 462 8.17 -12.55 -16.35
CA TYR A 462 8.98 -13.75 -16.11
C TYR A 462 10.43 -13.58 -16.61
N ASP A 463 11.09 -12.50 -16.24
CA ASP A 463 12.30 -12.01 -16.86
C ASP A 463 13.47 -11.69 -15.89
N HIS A 464 13.60 -12.45 -14.80
CA HIS A 464 14.79 -12.45 -13.97
C HIS A 464 16.06 -12.84 -14.76
N VAL A 465 17.17 -12.26 -14.38
CA VAL A 465 18.51 -12.59 -14.90
C VAL A 465 19.37 -13.25 -13.82
N GLU A 466 19.54 -12.63 -12.67
CA GLU A 466 20.26 -13.14 -11.50
C GLU A 466 19.77 -12.40 -10.26
N SER A 467 19.19 -13.09 -9.26
CA SER A 467 18.58 -12.47 -8.09
C SER A 467 18.82 -13.27 -6.81
N ASP A 468 18.84 -12.61 -5.64
CA ASP A 468 18.86 -13.24 -4.32
C ASP A 468 17.51 -13.83 -3.93
N ILE A 469 16.42 -13.33 -4.51
CA ILE A 469 15.04 -13.80 -4.30
C ILE A 469 14.37 -14.08 -5.65
N ASN A 470 13.48 -15.06 -5.66
CA ASN A 470 12.67 -15.38 -6.82
C ASN A 470 11.28 -14.80 -6.61
N THR A 471 10.91 -13.86 -7.46
CA THR A 471 9.66 -13.10 -7.33
C THR A 471 8.84 -13.15 -8.61
N TRP A 472 7.58 -12.75 -8.54
CA TRP A 472 6.71 -12.59 -9.70
C TRP A 472 5.52 -11.68 -9.37
N HIS A 473 4.91 -11.10 -10.41
CA HIS A 473 3.68 -10.32 -10.31
C HIS A 473 2.50 -11.08 -10.89
N PHE A 474 1.31 -10.88 -10.35
CA PHE A 474 0.08 -11.37 -10.95
C PHE A 474 -1.15 -10.57 -10.49
N TYR A 475 -2.15 -10.51 -11.37
CA TYR A 475 -3.47 -9.90 -11.15
C TYR A 475 -4.55 -10.85 -11.67
N ILE A 476 -5.07 -11.72 -10.78
CA ILE A 476 -6.02 -12.79 -11.16
C ILE A 476 -7.22 -12.75 -10.24
N ASN A 477 -8.41 -12.51 -10.78
CA ASN A 477 -9.67 -12.40 -10.04
C ASN A 477 -10.37 -13.72 -9.74
N GLY A 478 -10.22 -14.73 -10.58
CA GLY A 478 -10.90 -16.01 -10.41
C GLY A 478 -10.23 -16.90 -9.37
N TYR A 479 -11.01 -17.52 -8.48
CA TYR A 479 -10.46 -18.43 -7.45
C TYR A 479 -9.72 -19.63 -8.06
N GLU A 480 -10.35 -20.33 -8.99
CA GLU A 480 -9.76 -21.53 -9.62
C GLU A 480 -8.53 -21.17 -10.46
N GLN A 481 -8.58 -20.04 -11.14
CA GLN A 481 -7.46 -19.50 -11.91
C GLN A 481 -6.30 -19.14 -11.00
N LEU A 482 -6.57 -18.48 -9.86
CA LEU A 482 -5.53 -18.16 -8.87
C LEU A 482 -4.91 -19.42 -8.29
N GLN A 483 -5.71 -20.40 -7.90
CA GLN A 483 -5.21 -21.65 -7.33
C GLN A 483 -4.33 -22.41 -8.35
N ALA A 484 -4.75 -22.46 -9.61
CA ALA A 484 -3.98 -23.08 -10.68
C ALA A 484 -2.65 -22.36 -10.91
N HIS A 485 -2.67 -21.02 -10.93
CA HIS A 485 -1.48 -20.18 -11.07
C HIS A 485 -0.50 -20.39 -9.91
N MET A 486 -0.98 -20.38 -8.67
CA MET A 486 -0.14 -20.58 -7.49
C MET A 486 0.51 -21.97 -7.49
N ASN A 487 -0.23 -23.01 -7.82
CA ASN A 487 0.31 -24.36 -7.97
C ASN A 487 1.40 -24.37 -9.06
N GLU A 488 1.17 -23.75 -10.23
CA GLU A 488 2.14 -23.69 -11.30
C GLU A 488 3.43 -22.99 -10.89
N VAL A 489 3.33 -21.82 -10.25
CA VAL A 489 4.50 -21.06 -9.79
C VAL A 489 5.30 -21.86 -8.76
N VAL A 490 4.64 -22.43 -7.76
CA VAL A 490 5.31 -23.21 -6.71
C VAL A 490 5.99 -24.46 -7.28
N ASP A 491 5.33 -25.16 -8.21
CA ASP A 491 5.86 -26.39 -8.82
C ASP A 491 7.04 -26.12 -9.77
N LYS A 492 7.00 -24.99 -10.51
CA LYS A 492 8.02 -24.65 -11.52
C LYS A 492 9.20 -23.87 -10.96
N THR A 493 9.11 -23.36 -9.72
CA THR A 493 10.18 -22.59 -9.08
C THR A 493 11.11 -23.53 -8.31
N PHE A 494 12.27 -23.80 -8.85
CA PHE A 494 13.33 -24.60 -8.21
C PHE A 494 14.70 -24.26 -8.83
N PRO A 495 15.83 -24.53 -8.15
CA PRO A 495 17.16 -24.23 -8.68
C PRO A 495 17.43 -24.92 -10.03
N GLY A 496 17.81 -24.14 -11.03
CA GLY A 496 18.06 -24.59 -12.39
C GLY A 496 16.85 -24.59 -13.34
N SER A 497 15.67 -24.17 -12.87
CA SER A 497 14.49 -23.95 -13.72
C SER A 497 14.66 -22.68 -14.57
N GLU A 498 14.22 -22.73 -15.82
CA GLU A 498 14.12 -21.55 -16.69
C GLU A 498 12.82 -20.73 -16.44
N PHE A 499 11.90 -21.26 -15.63
CA PHE A 499 10.67 -20.57 -15.32
C PHE A 499 10.97 -19.24 -14.60
N ASN A 500 10.32 -18.17 -15.00
CA ASN A 500 10.52 -16.81 -14.46
C ASN A 500 11.92 -16.21 -14.74
N CYS A 501 12.64 -16.73 -15.77
CA CYS A 501 13.94 -16.21 -16.19
C CYS A 501 13.99 -15.96 -17.70
N ILE A 502 14.74 -14.94 -18.11
CA ILE A 502 14.87 -14.53 -19.52
C ILE A 502 16.21 -15.00 -20.12
N GLY A 503 16.22 -15.25 -21.44
CA GLY A 503 17.44 -15.40 -22.22
C GLY A 503 18.26 -16.68 -21.95
N GLY A 504 17.63 -17.74 -21.43
CA GLY A 504 18.27 -18.99 -21.04
C GLY A 504 18.99 -18.91 -19.69
N ASN A 505 18.76 -17.85 -18.91
CA ASN A 505 19.12 -17.81 -17.50
C ASN A 505 18.23 -18.79 -16.72
N VAL A 506 18.68 -19.20 -15.56
CA VAL A 506 17.99 -20.16 -14.71
C VAL A 506 17.93 -19.65 -13.29
N GLN A 507 16.93 -20.10 -12.56
CA GLN A 507 16.76 -19.77 -11.16
C GLN A 507 17.96 -20.25 -10.33
N SER A 508 18.40 -19.40 -9.41
CA SER A 508 19.34 -19.74 -8.35
C SER A 508 18.64 -20.51 -7.22
N ASP A 509 19.38 -20.91 -6.20
CA ASP A 509 18.82 -21.43 -4.95
C ASP A 509 18.34 -20.25 -4.07
N ALA A 510 17.21 -19.64 -4.46
CA ALA A 510 16.65 -18.44 -3.87
C ALA A 510 15.29 -18.71 -3.23
N PRO A 511 14.91 -17.99 -2.16
CA PRO A 511 13.56 -18.03 -1.60
C PRO A 511 12.52 -17.58 -2.62
N LEU A 512 11.30 -18.10 -2.50
CA LEU A 512 10.17 -17.72 -3.32
C LEU A 512 9.29 -16.71 -2.56
N MET A 513 9.05 -15.54 -3.14
CA MET A 513 8.20 -14.49 -2.58
C MET A 513 7.39 -13.84 -3.71
N ASN A 514 6.11 -13.56 -3.49
CA ASN A 514 5.39 -12.69 -4.41
C ASN A 514 5.76 -11.23 -4.13
N SER A 515 6.19 -10.48 -5.15
CA SER A 515 6.60 -9.08 -5.00
C SER A 515 5.56 -8.06 -5.45
N GLU A 516 4.47 -8.55 -6.10
CA GLU A 516 3.32 -7.68 -6.43
C GLU A 516 2.10 -8.55 -6.78
N CYS A 517 0.96 -8.27 -6.15
CA CYS A 517 -0.30 -8.94 -6.47
C CYS A 517 -1.49 -8.06 -6.08
N GLY A 518 -2.63 -8.33 -6.69
CA GLY A 518 -3.85 -7.61 -6.34
C GLY A 518 -4.89 -7.63 -7.46
N ASN A 519 -5.69 -6.58 -7.48
CA ASN A 519 -6.75 -6.38 -8.47
C ASN A 519 -6.89 -4.89 -8.84
N VAL A 520 -5.78 -4.23 -9.11
CA VAL A 520 -5.71 -2.77 -9.38
C VAL A 520 -6.58 -2.33 -10.56
N TRP A 521 -6.82 -3.23 -11.51
CA TRP A 521 -7.63 -2.97 -12.71
C TRP A 521 -9.13 -3.16 -12.49
N GLY A 522 -9.56 -3.54 -11.28
CA GLY A 522 -10.94 -3.90 -11.01
C GLY A 522 -11.39 -5.17 -11.73
N ILE A 523 -12.70 -5.38 -11.74
CA ILE A 523 -13.32 -6.53 -12.42
C ILE A 523 -13.19 -6.34 -13.94
N GLU A 524 -12.69 -7.38 -14.61
CA GLU A 524 -12.54 -7.43 -16.08
C GLU A 524 -11.67 -6.32 -16.68
N GLY A 525 -10.70 -5.81 -15.93
CA GLY A 525 -9.75 -4.81 -16.40
C GLY A 525 -10.32 -3.39 -16.51
N GLY A 526 -11.49 -3.14 -15.94
CA GLY A 526 -11.99 -1.78 -15.73
C GLY A 526 -11.47 -1.24 -14.41
N ALA A 527 -11.26 0.04 -14.31
CA ALA A 527 -11.01 0.65 -13.01
C ALA A 527 -12.32 0.75 -12.22
N GLY A 528 -12.23 0.70 -10.91
CA GLY A 528 -13.38 0.78 -10.04
C GLY A 528 -13.63 -0.53 -9.32
N ASP A 529 -14.82 -1.09 -9.42
CA ASP A 529 -15.25 -2.27 -8.66
C ASP A 529 -14.20 -3.40 -8.66
N SER A 530 -13.41 -3.49 -7.60
CA SER A 530 -12.24 -4.37 -7.50
C SER A 530 -12.50 -5.69 -6.77
N ASP A 531 -13.70 -5.84 -6.18
CA ASP A 531 -14.06 -7.01 -5.37
C ASP A 531 -13.08 -7.29 -4.22
N LEU A 532 -12.58 -6.24 -3.62
CA LEU A 532 -11.41 -6.24 -2.74
C LEU A 532 -11.52 -7.22 -1.57
N ALA A 533 -12.60 -7.18 -0.80
CA ALA A 533 -12.71 -7.98 0.43
C ALA A 533 -12.71 -9.48 0.15
N TRP A 534 -13.44 -9.93 -0.88
CA TRP A 534 -13.49 -11.35 -1.25
C TRP A 534 -12.17 -11.82 -1.86
N HIS A 535 -11.64 -11.06 -2.82
CA HIS A 535 -10.38 -11.36 -3.50
C HIS A 535 -9.22 -11.48 -2.50
N TYR A 536 -9.08 -10.49 -1.63
CA TYR A 536 -8.02 -10.45 -0.64
C TYR A 536 -8.04 -11.67 0.28
N ARG A 537 -9.21 -11.99 0.84
CA ARG A 537 -9.34 -13.10 1.79
C ARG A 537 -8.94 -14.45 1.18
N TYR A 538 -9.43 -14.78 -0.02
CA TYR A 538 -9.08 -16.07 -0.62
C TYR A 538 -7.63 -16.11 -1.07
N MET A 539 -7.08 -14.99 -1.55
CA MET A 539 -5.68 -14.90 -1.94
C MET A 539 -4.74 -15.14 -0.76
N MET A 540 -5.00 -14.50 0.40
CA MET A 540 -4.22 -14.74 1.61
C MET A 540 -4.31 -16.19 2.08
N ASN A 541 -5.49 -16.79 2.03
CA ASN A 541 -5.66 -18.20 2.34
C ASN A 541 -4.86 -19.10 1.39
N GLU A 542 -4.84 -18.79 0.09
CA GLU A 542 -4.09 -19.55 -0.91
C GLU A 542 -2.58 -19.40 -0.73
N PHE A 543 -2.06 -18.20 -0.48
CA PHE A 543 -0.64 -18.00 -0.17
C PHE A 543 -0.18 -18.87 1.01
N ARG A 544 -0.96 -18.88 2.09
CA ARG A 544 -0.64 -19.65 3.29
C ARG A 544 -0.82 -21.17 3.13
N ARG A 545 -1.44 -21.62 2.05
CA ARG A 545 -1.54 -23.03 1.67
C ARG A 545 -0.20 -23.60 1.16
N HIS A 546 0.74 -22.73 0.76
CA HIS A 546 2.04 -23.10 0.21
C HIS A 546 3.17 -22.68 1.15
N ASP A 547 3.74 -23.64 1.88
CA ASP A 547 4.79 -23.37 2.88
C ASP A 547 6.17 -23.03 2.27
N LYS A 548 6.34 -23.13 0.97
CA LYS A 548 7.51 -22.65 0.22
C LYS A 548 7.52 -21.13 0.04
N LEU A 549 6.36 -20.50 0.11
CA LEU A 549 6.18 -19.06 -0.12
C LEU A 549 6.50 -18.28 1.16
N CYS A 550 7.54 -17.45 1.14
CA CYS A 550 8.00 -16.74 2.33
C CYS A 550 7.36 -15.36 2.53
N GLY A 551 6.49 -14.91 1.63
CA GLY A 551 5.80 -13.64 1.76
C GLY A 551 5.11 -13.18 0.49
N PHE A 552 4.43 -12.04 0.62
CA PHE A 552 3.72 -11.39 -0.48
C PHE A 552 3.80 -9.86 -0.34
N VAL A 553 3.55 -9.16 -1.44
CA VAL A 553 3.33 -7.71 -1.50
C VAL A 553 2.00 -7.45 -2.19
N PHE A 554 1.03 -6.99 -1.43
CA PHE A 554 -0.28 -6.64 -1.98
C PHE A 554 -0.29 -5.21 -2.51
N THR A 555 -0.76 -5.03 -3.72
CA THR A 555 -1.00 -3.74 -4.36
C THR A 555 -2.46 -3.36 -4.12
N GLU A 556 -2.78 -2.40 -3.17
CA GLU A 556 -1.76 -1.59 -2.56
C GLU A 556 -2.15 -1.07 -1.15
N PHE A 557 -1.28 -0.26 -0.54
CA PHE A 557 -1.49 0.28 0.80
C PHE A 557 -2.70 1.22 0.87
N ARG A 558 -2.74 2.21 -0.01
CA ARG A 558 -3.89 3.12 -0.16
C ARG A 558 -4.20 3.37 -1.62
N ASP A 559 -5.42 3.75 -1.90
CA ASP A 559 -5.79 4.17 -3.24
C ASP A 559 -4.89 5.31 -3.71
N VAL A 560 -4.51 5.28 -4.96
CA VAL A 560 -3.85 6.37 -5.67
C VAL A 560 -4.70 6.78 -6.87
N THR A 561 -4.25 7.76 -7.60
CA THR A 561 -5.00 8.46 -8.67
C THR A 561 -5.87 7.56 -9.57
N ASN A 562 -5.45 6.33 -9.85
CA ASN A 562 -6.10 5.40 -10.78
C ASN A 562 -6.04 3.92 -10.39
N GLU A 563 -5.64 3.62 -9.14
CA GLU A 563 -5.65 2.29 -8.55
C GLU A 563 -6.47 2.35 -7.25
N PHE A 564 -7.51 1.50 -7.11
CA PHE A 564 -8.57 1.68 -6.11
C PHE A 564 -8.75 0.48 -5.18
N ASN A 565 -7.83 -0.44 -5.17
CA ASN A 565 -7.88 -1.60 -4.29
C ASN A 565 -6.97 -1.48 -3.06
N GLY A 566 -6.64 -0.26 -2.64
CA GLY A 566 -5.92 0.01 -1.39
C GLY A 566 -6.67 -0.46 -0.14
N TYR A 567 -5.94 -0.76 0.94
CA TYR A 567 -6.55 -1.00 2.26
C TYR A 567 -7.24 0.25 2.81
N TYR A 568 -6.75 1.41 2.42
CA TYR A 568 -7.26 2.72 2.80
C TYR A 568 -7.64 3.51 1.55
N ARG A 569 -8.55 4.47 1.72
CA ARG A 569 -8.84 5.45 0.69
C ARG A 569 -7.65 6.38 0.47
N LEU A 570 -7.67 7.16 -0.60
CA LEU A 570 -6.61 8.13 -0.94
C LEU A 570 -6.31 9.12 0.21
N ASP A 571 -7.30 9.46 1.02
CA ASP A 571 -7.14 10.37 2.19
C ASP A 571 -6.71 9.64 3.46
N GLY A 572 -6.41 8.34 3.41
CA GLY A 572 -6.04 7.52 4.56
C GLY A 572 -7.19 7.05 5.42
N SER A 573 -8.44 7.34 5.06
CA SER A 573 -9.61 6.86 5.81
C SER A 573 -9.86 5.37 5.58
N ASP A 574 -10.48 4.73 6.59
CA ASP A 574 -10.73 3.28 6.59
C ASP A 574 -11.75 2.87 5.52
N LYS A 575 -11.48 1.74 4.86
CA LYS A 575 -12.46 0.98 4.10
C LYS A 575 -13.12 -0.08 5.00
N ASP A 576 -14.40 -0.39 4.77
CA ASP A 576 -15.12 -1.44 5.48
C ASP A 576 -15.04 -2.77 4.71
N PHE A 577 -14.21 -3.70 5.17
CA PHE A 577 -14.09 -5.03 4.56
C PHE A 577 -15.27 -5.98 4.87
N GLY A 578 -16.15 -5.62 5.78
CA GLY A 578 -17.33 -6.42 6.11
C GLY A 578 -17.08 -7.75 6.82
N TYR A 579 -15.83 -8.10 7.12
CA TYR A 579 -15.50 -9.39 7.76
C TYR A 579 -16.12 -9.55 9.14
N GLY A 580 -16.19 -8.47 9.92
CA GLY A 580 -16.78 -8.47 11.26
C GLY A 580 -18.25 -8.87 11.31
N ASP A 581 -18.99 -8.62 10.23
CA ASP A 581 -20.39 -9.02 10.09
C ASP A 581 -20.55 -10.53 9.91
N PHE A 582 -19.55 -11.21 9.35
CA PHE A 582 -19.52 -12.67 9.19
C PHE A 582 -18.84 -13.36 10.36
N VAL A 583 -17.72 -12.82 10.84
CA VAL A 583 -16.97 -13.37 11.98
C VAL A 583 -16.76 -12.26 13.01
N PRO A 584 -17.53 -12.22 14.11
CA PRO A 584 -17.45 -11.14 15.09
C PRO A 584 -16.02 -10.88 15.57
N GLY A 585 -15.58 -9.62 15.43
CA GLY A 585 -14.25 -9.14 15.79
C GLY A 585 -13.14 -9.47 14.79
N MET A 586 -13.45 -10.06 13.62
CA MET A 586 -12.49 -10.25 12.55
C MET A 586 -12.19 -8.95 11.86
N THR A 587 -10.91 -8.72 11.62
CA THR A 587 -10.38 -7.62 10.81
C THR A 587 -9.43 -8.19 9.77
N ILE A 588 -8.91 -7.34 8.89
CA ILE A 588 -7.91 -7.75 7.90
C ILE A 588 -6.62 -8.26 8.56
N ALA A 589 -6.28 -7.75 9.76
CA ALA A 589 -5.11 -8.18 10.52
C ALA A 589 -5.14 -9.67 10.91
N ASP A 590 -6.33 -10.29 11.02
CA ASP A 590 -6.44 -11.75 11.24
C ASP A 590 -5.82 -12.55 10.08
N LEU A 591 -5.83 -12.00 8.84
CA LEU A 591 -5.25 -12.64 7.66
C LEU A 591 -3.72 -12.52 7.60
N HIS A 592 -3.14 -11.61 8.37
CA HIS A 592 -1.70 -11.36 8.45
C HIS A 592 -1.02 -12.03 9.65
N SER A 593 -1.76 -12.78 10.45
CA SER A 593 -1.18 -13.48 11.59
C SER A 593 -0.07 -14.44 11.15
N PRO A 594 1.11 -14.43 11.79
CA PRO A 594 2.17 -15.40 11.50
C PRO A 594 1.73 -16.84 11.79
N ASP A 595 0.77 -17.02 12.68
CA ASP A 595 0.12 -18.30 12.99
C ASP A 595 -1.31 -18.26 12.44
N PHE A 596 -1.59 -19.01 11.38
CA PHE A 596 -2.80 -18.90 10.59
C PHE A 596 -3.51 -20.24 10.38
N ILE A 597 -4.84 -20.23 10.33
CA ILE A 597 -5.65 -21.39 9.92
C ILE A 597 -6.03 -21.26 8.45
N VAL A 598 -5.45 -22.13 7.63
CA VAL A 598 -5.86 -22.32 6.24
C VAL A 598 -7.10 -23.19 6.18
N ILE A 599 -8.13 -22.72 5.51
CA ILE A 599 -9.29 -23.56 5.16
C ILE A 599 -9.00 -24.07 3.73
N ASP A 600 -8.64 -25.38 3.62
CA ASP A 600 -8.26 -26.00 2.35
C ASP A 600 -9.51 -26.44 1.57
N ALA A 601 -10.35 -25.46 1.26
CA ALA A 601 -11.60 -25.62 0.55
C ALA A 601 -11.93 -24.34 -0.24
N PRO A 602 -12.77 -24.42 -1.29
CA PRO A 602 -13.22 -23.23 -2.00
C PRO A 602 -13.81 -22.17 -1.06
N PRO A 603 -13.59 -20.88 -1.31
CA PRO A 603 -14.05 -19.78 -0.44
C PRO A 603 -15.57 -19.69 -0.33
N CYS A 604 -16.27 -20.20 -1.33
CA CYS A 604 -17.71 -20.41 -1.31
C CYS A 604 -18.08 -21.69 -2.04
N GLN A 605 -19.13 -22.39 -1.54
CA GLN A 605 -19.63 -23.62 -2.14
C GLN A 605 -21.15 -23.61 -2.20
N THR A 606 -21.72 -24.08 -3.32
CA THR A 606 -23.16 -24.38 -3.40
C THR A 606 -23.41 -25.80 -2.92
N VAL A 607 -24.32 -25.96 -1.97
CA VAL A 607 -24.63 -27.23 -1.29
C VAL A 607 -26.12 -27.39 -1.06
N GLU A 608 -26.58 -28.64 -0.88
CA GLU A 608 -27.99 -28.90 -0.55
C GLU A 608 -28.27 -28.76 0.96
N ALA A 609 -29.48 -28.36 1.30
CA ALA A 609 -29.94 -28.31 2.70
C ALA A 609 -29.83 -29.68 3.37
N GLY A 610 -29.24 -29.71 4.58
CA GLY A 610 -28.98 -30.93 5.33
C GLY A 610 -27.80 -31.77 4.83
N GLN A 611 -27.09 -31.35 3.80
CA GLN A 611 -25.90 -32.02 3.28
C GLN A 611 -24.77 -32.00 4.32
N SER A 612 -24.06 -33.12 4.45
CA SER A 612 -22.83 -33.17 5.23
C SER A 612 -21.61 -32.87 4.35
N VAL A 613 -20.77 -31.97 4.83
CA VAL A 613 -19.56 -31.50 4.11
C VAL A 613 -18.35 -31.73 5.01
N LYS A 614 -17.27 -32.25 4.42
CA LYS A 614 -15.94 -32.35 5.06
C LYS A 614 -15.11 -31.16 4.63
N VAL A 615 -14.60 -30.40 5.62
CA VAL A 615 -13.75 -29.22 5.38
C VAL A 615 -12.35 -29.51 5.92
N PRO A 616 -11.35 -29.70 5.05
CA PRO A 616 -9.96 -29.87 5.45
C PRO A 616 -9.38 -28.56 5.99
N LEU A 617 -8.45 -28.67 6.95
CA LEU A 617 -7.75 -27.54 7.56
C LEU A 617 -6.25 -27.79 7.59
N LEU A 618 -5.47 -26.69 7.45
CA LEU A 618 -4.04 -26.69 7.71
C LEU A 618 -3.74 -25.63 8.77
N GLY A 619 -2.78 -25.92 9.64
CA GLY A 619 -2.13 -24.92 10.46
C GLY A 619 -0.90 -24.41 9.72
N SER A 620 -0.80 -23.12 9.46
CA SER A 620 0.33 -22.49 8.82
C SER A 620 1.05 -21.61 9.85
N SER A 621 2.29 -21.95 10.22
CA SER A 621 3.03 -21.30 11.31
C SER A 621 4.41 -20.86 10.85
N PHE A 622 4.73 -19.59 11.08
CA PHE A 622 6.02 -18.96 10.77
C PHE A 622 6.51 -18.09 11.93
N ALA A 623 6.15 -18.45 13.16
CA ALA A 623 6.60 -17.81 14.38
C ALA A 623 6.91 -18.85 15.47
N ASP A 624 7.77 -18.51 16.41
CA ASP A 624 8.16 -19.36 17.53
C ASP A 624 7.16 -19.32 18.71
N SER A 625 6.21 -18.39 18.69
CA SER A 625 5.40 -18.02 19.86
C SER A 625 4.59 -19.18 20.46
N TYR A 626 4.17 -20.12 19.62
CA TYR A 626 3.29 -21.23 20.04
C TYR A 626 3.87 -22.61 19.72
N HIS A 627 5.15 -22.69 19.35
CA HIS A 627 5.78 -23.97 19.03
C HIS A 627 5.64 -25.00 20.17
N GLY A 628 5.13 -26.17 19.83
CA GLY A 628 4.90 -27.28 20.78
C GLY A 628 3.69 -27.09 21.71
N HIS A 629 3.00 -25.95 21.66
CA HIS A 629 1.79 -25.68 22.43
C HIS A 629 0.56 -26.41 21.88
N ASN A 630 -0.39 -26.67 22.76
CA ASN A 630 -1.71 -27.10 22.34
C ASN A 630 -2.66 -25.92 22.32
N LEU A 631 -3.03 -25.50 21.10
CA LEU A 631 -3.95 -24.40 20.88
C LEU A 631 -5.39 -24.92 20.78
N LYS A 632 -6.35 -24.03 21.00
CA LYS A 632 -7.77 -24.35 20.86
C LYS A 632 -8.26 -23.86 19.50
N LEU A 633 -8.63 -24.77 18.62
CA LEU A 633 -9.38 -24.48 17.40
C LEU A 633 -10.87 -24.46 17.76
N LYS A 634 -11.52 -23.32 17.60
CA LYS A 634 -12.98 -23.15 17.75
C LYS A 634 -13.58 -22.94 16.36
N TRP A 635 -14.76 -23.49 16.11
CA TRP A 635 -15.50 -23.28 14.87
C TRP A 635 -17.01 -23.16 15.14
N GLU A 636 -17.69 -22.43 14.24
CA GLU A 636 -19.13 -22.21 14.26
C GLU A 636 -19.65 -22.13 12.82
N LEU A 637 -20.65 -22.93 12.50
CA LEU A 637 -21.50 -22.83 11.33
C LEU A 637 -22.77 -22.07 11.72
N TRP A 638 -22.97 -20.91 11.13
CA TRP A 638 -24.13 -20.08 11.43
C TRP A 638 -24.68 -19.41 10.16
N TYR A 639 -25.89 -18.90 10.24
CA TYR A 639 -26.53 -18.13 9.19
C TYR A 639 -27.42 -17.05 9.79
N ASP A 640 -27.76 -16.03 8.98
CA ASP A 640 -28.73 -15.03 9.37
C ASP A 640 -30.13 -15.43 8.88
N ASN A 641 -31.03 -15.61 9.81
CA ASN A 641 -32.45 -15.84 9.53
C ASN A 641 -33.22 -14.54 9.69
N LEU A 642 -33.22 -13.70 8.63
CA LEU A 642 -33.96 -12.44 8.56
C LEU A 642 -33.67 -11.48 9.73
N GLY A 643 -32.39 -11.30 10.04
CA GLY A 643 -31.91 -10.45 11.14
C GLY A 643 -31.72 -11.17 12.47
N ILE A 644 -31.92 -12.48 12.52
CA ILE A 644 -31.68 -13.31 13.69
C ILE A 644 -30.51 -14.26 13.40
N ARG A 645 -29.40 -14.12 14.12
CA ARG A 645 -28.28 -15.04 14.01
C ARG A 645 -28.68 -16.42 14.57
N VAL A 646 -28.53 -17.45 13.77
CA VAL A 646 -28.80 -18.85 14.13
C VAL A 646 -27.52 -19.66 14.01
N THR A 647 -27.05 -20.23 15.12
CA THR A 647 -25.96 -21.20 15.10
C THR A 647 -26.51 -22.57 14.75
N ALA A 648 -26.17 -23.06 13.57
CA ALA A 648 -26.58 -24.39 13.10
C ALA A 648 -25.75 -25.49 13.78
N GLN A 649 -24.45 -25.26 13.92
CA GLN A 649 -23.52 -26.20 14.54
C GLN A 649 -22.30 -25.46 15.10
N SER A 650 -21.71 -25.93 16.17
CA SER A 650 -20.47 -25.37 16.68
C SER A 650 -19.64 -26.42 17.41
N GLY A 651 -18.37 -26.18 17.57
CA GLY A 651 -17.49 -27.06 18.30
C GLY A 651 -16.12 -26.46 18.55
N HIS A 652 -15.29 -27.24 19.24
CA HIS A 652 -13.89 -26.92 19.44
C HIS A 652 -13.06 -28.19 19.56
N MET A 653 -11.78 -28.10 19.26
CA MET A 653 -10.81 -29.18 19.47
C MET A 653 -9.46 -28.60 19.90
N SER A 654 -8.64 -29.43 20.56
CA SER A 654 -7.23 -29.09 20.80
C SER A 654 -6.41 -29.53 19.61
N VAL A 655 -5.55 -28.64 19.13
CA VAL A 655 -4.63 -28.89 18.01
C VAL A 655 -3.20 -28.66 18.51
N LYS A 656 -2.31 -29.59 18.22
CA LYS A 656 -0.89 -29.39 18.47
C LYS A 656 -0.39 -28.39 17.43
N TRP A 657 0.32 -27.37 17.89
CA TRP A 657 0.88 -26.34 17.03
C TRP A 657 2.39 -26.56 16.87
N ASP A 658 2.79 -26.92 15.69
CA ASP A 658 4.20 -27.04 15.34
C ASP A 658 4.66 -25.77 14.61
N ASN A 659 5.91 -25.39 14.75
CA ASN A 659 6.45 -24.22 14.09
C ASN A 659 7.01 -24.57 12.71
N PHE A 660 7.10 -23.55 11.89
CA PHE A 660 7.65 -23.51 10.55
C PHE A 660 7.02 -24.47 9.55
N GLY A 661 6.13 -23.91 8.75
CA GLY A 661 5.45 -24.56 7.63
C GLY A 661 4.02 -25.00 7.94
N ASN A 662 3.51 -25.87 7.10
CA ASN A 662 2.13 -26.30 7.14
C ASN A 662 1.98 -27.68 7.84
N THR A 663 1.02 -27.74 8.75
CA THR A 663 0.65 -28.96 9.46
C THR A 663 -0.80 -29.34 9.13
N ILE A 664 -1.04 -30.60 8.75
CA ILE A 664 -2.40 -31.08 8.50
C ILE A 664 -3.14 -31.16 9.84
N LEU A 665 -4.26 -30.43 9.93
CA LEU A 665 -5.16 -30.47 11.09
C LEU A 665 -6.34 -31.43 10.86
N PRO A 666 -7.03 -31.85 11.93
CA PRO A 666 -8.25 -32.63 11.78
C PRO A 666 -9.32 -31.88 10.99
N SER A 667 -9.89 -32.50 9.97
CA SER A 667 -10.96 -31.91 9.16
C SER A 667 -12.24 -31.73 9.98
N LEU A 668 -12.98 -30.68 9.68
CA LEU A 668 -14.32 -30.46 10.22
C LEU A 668 -15.34 -31.26 9.39
N ASN A 669 -16.23 -31.96 10.08
CA ASN A 669 -17.41 -32.58 9.47
C ASN A 669 -18.65 -31.81 9.93
N ILE A 670 -19.25 -31.06 9.00
CA ILE A 670 -20.35 -30.15 9.29
C ILE A 670 -21.60 -30.58 8.51
N THR A 671 -22.76 -30.36 9.09
CA THR A 671 -24.05 -30.60 8.42
C THR A 671 -24.75 -29.26 8.18
N MET A 672 -25.10 -29.00 6.95
CA MET A 672 -25.75 -27.76 6.52
C MET A 672 -27.12 -27.57 7.18
N PRO A 673 -27.58 -26.30 7.33
CA PRO A 673 -28.94 -26.01 7.73
C PRO A 673 -29.95 -26.77 6.87
N GLY A 674 -31.10 -27.19 7.47
CA GLY A 674 -32.16 -27.87 6.75
C GLY A 674 -33.02 -26.95 5.86
N GLN A 675 -32.58 -25.73 5.65
CA GLN A 675 -33.27 -24.66 4.91
C GLN A 675 -32.29 -23.87 4.04
N GLU A 676 -32.85 -23.12 3.10
CA GLU A 676 -32.05 -22.16 2.32
C GLU A 676 -31.38 -21.12 3.20
N ALA A 677 -30.10 -20.90 2.99
CA ALA A 677 -29.31 -19.95 3.77
C ALA A 677 -28.01 -19.56 3.06
N ALA A 678 -27.53 -18.34 3.28
CA ALA A 678 -26.12 -18.03 3.14
C ALA A 678 -25.43 -18.38 4.47
N ALA A 679 -24.87 -19.59 4.54
CA ALA A 679 -24.25 -20.08 5.78
C ALA A 679 -22.75 -19.76 5.82
N ILE A 680 -22.26 -19.42 7.01
CA ILE A 680 -20.87 -19.02 7.27
C ILE A 680 -20.25 -20.06 8.20
N LEU A 681 -19.13 -20.68 7.77
CA LEU A 681 -18.27 -21.46 8.63
C LEU A 681 -17.12 -20.56 9.10
N ALA A 682 -17.18 -20.09 10.32
CA ALA A 682 -16.13 -19.31 10.97
C ALA A 682 -15.21 -20.25 11.77
N VAL A 683 -13.89 -20.05 11.66
CA VAL A 683 -12.88 -20.75 12.48
C VAL A 683 -12.03 -19.73 13.22
N SER A 684 -11.56 -20.06 14.42
CA SER A 684 -10.69 -19.22 15.22
C SER A 684 -9.65 -20.06 15.94
N LEU A 685 -8.41 -19.63 15.95
CA LEU A 685 -7.34 -20.20 16.74
C LEU A 685 -7.16 -19.38 18.03
N ILE A 686 -7.12 -20.04 19.17
CA ILE A 686 -7.15 -19.40 20.47
C ILE A 686 -6.01 -19.97 21.33
N ASN A 687 -5.25 -19.11 21.99
CA ASN A 687 -4.16 -19.50 22.88
C ASN A 687 -4.67 -19.97 24.27
N GLU A 688 -3.77 -20.42 25.12
CA GLU A 688 -4.06 -20.90 26.47
C GLU A 688 -4.67 -19.85 27.40
N LYS A 689 -4.43 -18.56 27.12
CA LYS A 689 -5.00 -17.44 27.88
C LYS A 689 -6.42 -17.07 27.43
N GLY A 690 -6.90 -17.66 26.32
CA GLY A 690 -8.19 -17.37 25.73
C GLY A 690 -8.17 -16.22 24.73
N GLU A 691 -6.99 -15.76 24.33
CA GLU A 691 -6.80 -14.71 23.31
C GLU A 691 -6.90 -15.33 21.92
N VAL A 692 -7.56 -14.63 21.00
CA VAL A 692 -7.69 -15.08 19.61
C VAL A 692 -6.41 -14.71 18.85
N ILE A 693 -5.77 -15.70 18.25
CA ILE A 693 -4.55 -15.55 17.44
C ILE A 693 -4.90 -15.13 16.01
N THR A 694 -5.88 -15.83 15.42
CA THR A 694 -6.34 -15.59 14.05
C THR A 694 -7.78 -16.06 13.86
N ARG A 695 -8.46 -15.51 12.86
CA ARG A 695 -9.79 -15.91 12.38
C ARG A 695 -9.74 -16.12 10.87
N ASN A 696 -10.60 -17.03 10.38
CA ASN A 696 -10.83 -17.24 8.96
C ASN A 696 -12.26 -17.75 8.75
N PHE A 697 -12.77 -17.71 7.53
CA PHE A 697 -14.11 -18.25 7.22
C PHE A 697 -14.25 -18.64 5.76
N ILE A 698 -15.27 -19.47 5.48
CA ILE A 698 -15.81 -19.71 4.14
C ILE A 698 -17.33 -19.62 4.20
N THR A 699 -17.94 -19.48 3.04
CA THR A 699 -19.40 -19.35 2.90
C THR A 699 -20.00 -20.51 2.12
N PHE A 700 -21.28 -20.80 2.38
CA PHE A 700 -22.07 -21.82 1.66
C PHE A 700 -23.38 -21.22 1.19
N ASP A 701 -23.66 -21.34 -0.10
CA ASP A 701 -24.97 -21.12 -0.67
C ASP A 701 -25.79 -22.42 -0.50
N VAL A 702 -26.56 -22.50 0.58
CA VAL A 702 -27.38 -23.66 0.91
C VAL A 702 -28.68 -23.57 0.15
N ARG A 703 -28.96 -24.56 -0.71
CA ARG A 703 -30.12 -24.59 -1.60
C ARG A 703 -31.10 -25.70 -1.19
N GLY A 704 -32.39 -25.52 -1.53
CA GLY A 704 -33.41 -26.49 -1.24
C GLY A 704 -33.85 -26.56 0.22
N GLY A 705 -34.46 -27.62 0.63
CA GLY A 705 -34.93 -27.81 2.01
C GLY A 705 -36.34 -27.27 2.27
N ASN A 706 -36.77 -27.32 3.51
CA ASN A 706 -38.09 -26.91 3.92
C ASN A 706 -38.12 -25.43 4.32
N ASN A 707 -38.44 -24.55 3.37
CA ASN A 707 -38.51 -23.09 3.59
C ASN A 707 -39.57 -22.68 4.63
N THR A 708 -40.46 -23.58 5.04
CA THR A 708 -41.40 -23.33 6.13
C THR A 708 -40.70 -23.18 7.48
N VAL A 709 -39.45 -23.65 7.62
CA VAL A 709 -38.65 -23.47 8.85
C VAL A 709 -38.19 -22.01 9.03
N LEU A 710 -37.88 -21.28 7.96
CA LEU A 710 -37.59 -19.84 8.00
C LEU A 710 -38.71 -19.02 8.63
N PHE A 711 -39.93 -19.54 8.54
CA PHE A 711 -41.15 -18.79 8.82
C PHE A 711 -42.03 -19.49 9.87
N LYS A 712 -41.43 -20.42 10.62
CA LYS A 712 -42.20 -21.27 11.56
C LYS A 712 -42.88 -20.45 12.64
N GLY A 713 -44.20 -20.44 12.55
CA GLY A 713 -45.12 -20.09 13.61
C GLY A 713 -45.93 -18.84 13.43
N GLU A 714 -45.68 -17.96 12.47
CA GLU A 714 -46.37 -16.64 12.49
C GLU A 714 -46.55 -16.00 11.09
N GLY A 715 -47.54 -16.38 10.34
CA GLY A 715 -47.99 -15.71 9.14
C GLY A 715 -47.70 -16.46 7.84
N GLU A 716 -48.25 -15.90 6.76
CA GLU A 716 -48.02 -16.31 5.38
C GLU A 716 -47.09 -15.33 4.67
N PHE A 717 -46.52 -15.76 3.54
CA PHE A 717 -45.50 -15.00 2.85
C PHE A 717 -45.76 -14.92 1.36
N ILE A 718 -45.52 -13.73 0.78
CA ILE A 718 -45.42 -13.51 -0.65
C ILE A 718 -43.97 -13.15 -0.95
N LYS A 719 -43.36 -13.85 -1.90
CA LYS A 719 -42.06 -13.50 -2.47
C LYS A 719 -42.27 -12.81 -3.82
N ILE A 720 -41.64 -11.64 -3.97
CA ILE A 720 -41.71 -10.86 -5.22
C ILE A 720 -40.26 -10.72 -5.71
N PRO A 721 -39.95 -11.24 -6.90
CA PRO A 721 -38.63 -10.98 -7.51
C PRO A 721 -38.42 -9.49 -7.63
N VAL A 722 -37.20 -9.01 -7.23
CA VAL A 722 -36.92 -7.57 -7.26
C VAL A 722 -37.06 -6.96 -8.64
N GLY A 723 -36.80 -7.73 -9.71
CA GLY A 723 -37.01 -7.32 -11.09
C GLY A 723 -38.47 -7.28 -11.55
N ALA A 724 -39.46 -7.71 -10.72
CA ALA A 724 -40.88 -7.73 -11.04
C ALA A 724 -41.61 -6.40 -10.75
N TYR A 725 -40.85 -5.29 -10.73
CA TYR A 725 -41.43 -3.96 -10.59
C TYR A 725 -42.35 -3.64 -11.80
N THR A 726 -43.44 -2.94 -11.55
CA THR A 726 -44.39 -2.51 -12.59
C THR A 726 -44.04 -1.14 -13.17
N GLU A 727 -43.28 -0.36 -12.40
CA GLU A 727 -42.87 1.01 -12.75
C GLU A 727 -41.54 1.36 -12.06
N HIS A 728 -40.67 2.11 -12.72
CA HIS A 728 -39.55 2.82 -12.15
C HIS A 728 -39.34 4.18 -12.80
N ASN A 729 -38.66 5.09 -12.12
CA ASN A 729 -38.34 6.40 -12.69
C ASN A 729 -36.87 6.83 -12.46
N PHE A 730 -36.01 5.92 -12.08
CA PHE A 730 -34.56 6.22 -12.05
C PHE A 730 -34.08 6.61 -13.45
N LYS A 731 -33.36 7.72 -13.54
CA LYS A 731 -32.70 8.16 -14.80
C LYS A 731 -31.73 7.11 -15.31
N HIS A 732 -31.01 6.47 -14.37
CA HIS A 732 -30.07 5.39 -14.65
C HIS A 732 -30.46 4.16 -13.84
N GLN A 733 -30.96 3.14 -14.56
CA GLN A 733 -31.34 1.85 -14.02
C GLN A 733 -30.65 0.76 -14.83
N TRP A 734 -30.15 -0.26 -14.16
CA TRP A 734 -29.60 -1.45 -14.80
C TRP A 734 -29.70 -2.66 -13.88
N ASP A 735 -29.68 -3.84 -14.50
CA ASP A 735 -29.65 -5.10 -13.80
C ASP A 735 -28.22 -5.64 -13.79
N ALA A 736 -27.80 -6.23 -12.68
CA ALA A 736 -26.56 -6.95 -12.55
C ALA A 736 -26.82 -8.41 -12.17
N ILE A 737 -25.81 -9.25 -12.37
CA ILE A 737 -25.83 -10.65 -11.93
C ILE A 737 -27.07 -11.37 -12.49
N GLN A 738 -27.30 -11.23 -13.81
CA GLN A 738 -28.43 -11.82 -14.51
C GLN A 738 -29.81 -11.48 -13.90
N GLY A 739 -30.00 -10.26 -13.45
CA GLY A 739 -31.24 -9.79 -12.82
C GLY A 739 -31.40 -10.17 -11.35
N SER A 740 -30.37 -10.76 -10.73
CA SER A 740 -30.39 -11.07 -9.29
C SER A 740 -30.13 -9.84 -8.41
N LYS A 741 -29.64 -8.75 -9.01
CA LYS A 741 -29.51 -7.44 -8.38
C LYS A 741 -30.01 -6.38 -9.33
N ILE A 742 -30.88 -5.48 -8.86
CA ILE A 742 -31.32 -4.34 -9.63
C ILE A 742 -30.81 -3.05 -9.03
N ASN A 743 -30.36 -2.15 -9.88
CA ASN A 743 -29.69 -0.92 -9.50
C ASN A 743 -30.44 0.29 -10.06
N GLY A 744 -30.67 1.28 -9.22
CA GLY A 744 -31.18 2.59 -9.61
C GLY A 744 -30.31 3.68 -8.96
N ALA A 745 -29.58 4.44 -9.77
CA ALA A 745 -28.68 5.48 -9.25
C ALA A 745 -29.37 6.85 -9.19
N GLY A 746 -29.03 7.63 -8.13
CA GLY A 746 -29.61 8.94 -7.86
C GLY A 746 -31.04 8.87 -7.30
N GLN A 747 -31.78 9.94 -7.45
CA GLN A 747 -33.18 10.01 -7.02
C GLN A 747 -34.07 9.15 -7.92
N GLY A 748 -34.96 8.37 -7.31
CA GLY A 748 -35.92 7.56 -8.05
C GLY A 748 -36.67 6.57 -7.19
N HIS A 749 -37.49 5.72 -7.85
CA HIS A 749 -38.26 4.69 -7.16
C HIS A 749 -38.46 3.44 -8.01
N TYR A 750 -38.77 2.32 -7.34
CA TYR A 750 -39.36 1.10 -7.89
C TYR A 750 -40.73 0.92 -7.30
N VAL A 751 -41.71 0.47 -8.14
CA VAL A 751 -43.08 0.23 -7.74
C VAL A 751 -43.48 -1.21 -8.04
N TYR A 752 -44.11 -1.84 -7.07
CA TYR A 752 -44.64 -3.19 -7.16
C TYR A 752 -46.13 -3.21 -6.89
N GLU A 753 -46.86 -3.95 -7.66
CA GLU A 753 -48.27 -4.30 -7.37
C GLU A 753 -48.30 -5.61 -6.60
N VAL A 754 -48.69 -5.55 -5.33
CA VAL A 754 -48.73 -6.69 -4.42
C VAL A 754 -50.16 -7.18 -4.29
N THR A 755 -50.43 -8.42 -4.70
CA THR A 755 -51.70 -9.06 -4.53
C THR A 755 -51.68 -10.02 -3.35
N LEU A 756 -52.47 -9.76 -2.33
CA LEU A 756 -52.64 -10.65 -1.20
C LEU A 756 -53.49 -11.87 -1.62
N PRO A 757 -53.10 -13.10 -1.32
CA PRO A 757 -53.86 -14.30 -1.69
C PRO A 757 -55.25 -14.32 -1.06
N ASP A 758 -56.17 -15.00 -1.72
CA ASP A 758 -57.50 -15.27 -1.14
C ASP A 758 -57.33 -16.17 0.11
N ALA A 759 -57.64 -15.61 1.26
CA ALA A 759 -57.68 -16.42 2.46
C ALA A 759 -58.84 -17.40 2.39
N ALA A 760 -58.55 -18.70 2.50
CA ALA A 760 -59.60 -19.76 2.59
C ALA A 760 -60.44 -19.59 3.87
N ASP A 761 -59.90 -18.87 4.86
CA ASP A 761 -60.62 -18.52 6.09
C ASP A 761 -60.64 -16.98 6.20
N LYS A 762 -61.80 -16.40 6.52
CA LYS A 762 -62.06 -14.95 6.56
C LYS A 762 -61.46 -14.26 7.81
N SER A 763 -60.34 -14.69 8.29
CA SER A 763 -59.61 -13.96 9.34
C SER A 763 -59.04 -12.68 8.77
N MET A 764 -59.26 -11.54 9.46
CA MET A 764 -58.73 -10.26 9.05
C MET A 764 -57.21 -10.29 9.18
N ILE A 765 -56.49 -9.80 8.18
CA ILE A 765 -55.03 -9.56 8.26
C ILE A 765 -54.81 -8.51 9.34
N GLY A 766 -54.13 -8.91 10.41
CA GLY A 766 -53.84 -8.01 11.54
C GLY A 766 -52.54 -7.24 11.34
N GLU A 767 -51.57 -7.82 10.65
CA GLU A 767 -50.23 -7.24 10.46
C GLU A 767 -49.66 -7.59 9.09
N ILE A 768 -49.02 -6.64 8.46
CA ILE A 768 -48.20 -6.81 7.24
C ILE A 768 -46.82 -6.24 7.50
N GLU A 769 -45.78 -7.03 7.21
CA GLU A 769 -44.38 -6.60 7.26
C GLU A 769 -43.75 -6.80 5.89
N ILE A 770 -42.98 -5.78 5.46
CA ILE A 770 -42.25 -5.77 4.20
C ILE A 770 -40.78 -5.85 4.52
N MET A 771 -40.09 -6.84 3.94
CA MET A 771 -38.66 -7.10 4.14
C MET A 771 -37.96 -7.16 2.81
N PHE A 772 -36.78 -6.52 2.76
CA PHE A 772 -35.91 -6.53 1.57
C PHE A 772 -34.48 -6.26 1.98
N GLU A 773 -33.53 -6.72 1.17
CA GLU A 773 -32.11 -6.38 1.28
C GLU A 773 -31.79 -5.29 0.27
N ALA A 774 -31.16 -4.21 0.75
CA ALA A 774 -30.88 -3.04 -0.07
C ALA A 774 -29.57 -2.36 0.32
N SER A 775 -28.96 -1.66 -0.64
CA SER A 775 -27.87 -0.69 -0.41
C SER A 775 -28.12 0.61 -1.15
N ALA A 776 -27.34 1.64 -0.85
CA ALA A 776 -27.19 2.78 -1.76
C ALA A 776 -26.64 2.32 -3.11
N LYS A 777 -26.70 3.18 -4.14
CA LYS A 777 -26.12 2.88 -5.45
C LYS A 777 -25.58 4.14 -6.13
N ARG A 778 -24.28 4.14 -6.34
CA ARG A 778 -23.56 5.19 -7.06
C ARG A 778 -23.76 5.05 -8.58
N LEU A 779 -23.59 6.15 -9.29
CA LEU A 779 -23.53 6.15 -10.76
C LEU A 779 -22.33 5.36 -11.25
N LEU A 780 -22.50 4.59 -12.31
CA LEU A 780 -21.35 4.07 -13.05
C LEU A 780 -20.60 5.21 -13.73
N ALA A 781 -19.31 5.06 -13.93
CA ALA A 781 -18.45 6.05 -14.56
C ALA A 781 -19.01 6.58 -15.88
N ARG A 782 -19.52 5.69 -16.74
CA ARG A 782 -20.15 6.04 -18.04
C ARG A 782 -21.37 6.95 -17.94
N HIS A 783 -21.97 7.09 -16.77
CA HIS A 783 -23.18 7.89 -16.54
C HIS A 783 -22.89 9.23 -15.88
N VAL A 784 -21.65 9.50 -15.50
CA VAL A 784 -21.25 10.77 -14.90
C VAL A 784 -21.14 11.83 -15.99
N GLU A 785 -21.97 12.89 -15.88
CA GLU A 785 -22.06 13.95 -16.89
C GLU A 785 -20.75 14.77 -16.93
N GLY A 786 -20.19 14.98 -18.12
CA GLY A 786 -18.96 15.71 -18.31
C GLY A 786 -17.68 14.89 -18.10
N THR A 787 -17.78 13.63 -17.70
CA THR A 787 -16.62 12.73 -17.58
C THR A 787 -16.06 12.45 -18.96
N LYS A 788 -14.78 12.78 -19.15
CA LYS A 788 -14.00 12.26 -20.28
C LYS A 788 -13.32 10.98 -19.84
N LEU A 789 -13.09 10.06 -20.77
CA LEU A 789 -12.44 8.78 -20.47
C LEU A 789 -11.10 8.96 -19.76
N ASN A 790 -10.34 9.95 -20.18
CA ASN A 790 -9.06 10.32 -19.55
C ASN A 790 -9.19 11.12 -18.25
N ASP A 791 -10.35 11.68 -17.92
CA ASP A 791 -10.59 12.36 -16.64
C ASP A 791 -11.04 11.37 -15.52
N MET A 792 -11.10 10.09 -15.84
CA MET A 792 -11.48 9.06 -14.88
C MET A 792 -10.32 8.63 -13.97
N GLY A 793 -9.21 9.35 -13.99
CA GLY A 793 -8.03 9.02 -13.23
C GLY A 793 -7.40 7.68 -13.61
N LEU A 794 -7.62 7.23 -14.84
CA LEU A 794 -7.34 5.88 -15.31
C LEU A 794 -6.21 5.83 -16.32
N ASP A 795 -5.58 6.97 -16.54
CA ASP A 795 -4.39 7.07 -17.35
C ASP A 795 -3.17 6.74 -16.50
N LEU A 796 -2.95 5.46 -16.30
CA LEU A 796 -1.68 4.99 -15.80
C LEU A 796 -0.59 5.48 -16.75
N MET A 797 0.17 6.47 -16.30
CA MET A 797 1.35 6.93 -17.02
C MET A 797 1.06 7.31 -18.47
N HIS A 798 0.06 8.12 -18.68
CA HIS A 798 -0.30 8.69 -19.99
C HIS A 798 -0.77 7.69 -21.05
N GLY A 799 -1.27 6.51 -20.68
CA GLY A 799 -1.64 5.61 -21.75
C GLY A 799 -2.52 4.40 -21.46
N ALA A 800 -2.86 4.13 -20.23
CA ALA A 800 -3.80 3.06 -19.97
C ALA A 800 -5.23 3.54 -20.23
N ASP A 801 -5.76 3.14 -21.35
CA ASP A 801 -7.18 3.25 -21.67
C ASP A 801 -8.00 2.40 -20.69
N ALA A 802 -8.40 2.96 -19.56
CA ALA A 802 -9.53 2.38 -18.86
C ALA A 802 -10.79 2.63 -19.68
N ARG A 803 -11.04 1.74 -20.59
CA ARG A 803 -12.18 1.86 -21.49
C ARG A 803 -13.41 1.36 -20.79
N VAL A 804 -14.31 2.28 -20.47
CA VAL A 804 -15.64 1.97 -19.94
C VAL A 804 -16.40 0.96 -20.82
N GLU A 805 -16.13 0.93 -22.12
CA GLU A 805 -16.69 -0.04 -23.04
C GLU A 805 -16.20 -1.48 -22.79
N TYR A 806 -15.07 -1.69 -22.12
CA TYR A 806 -14.58 -3.01 -21.74
C TYR A 806 -15.10 -3.48 -20.39
N ASN A 807 -15.40 -2.53 -19.49
CA ASN A 807 -16.12 -2.83 -18.25
C ASN A 807 -17.29 -1.84 -18.07
N PRO A 808 -18.47 -2.20 -18.54
CA PRO A 808 -19.64 -1.32 -18.49
C PRO A 808 -20.09 -1.00 -17.05
N ASN A 809 -19.61 -1.74 -16.06
CA ASN A 809 -19.92 -1.55 -14.64
C ASN A 809 -18.84 -0.77 -13.89
N THR A 810 -17.85 -0.21 -14.57
CA THR A 810 -16.81 0.60 -13.94
C THR A 810 -17.42 1.77 -13.17
N TYR A 811 -17.02 1.91 -11.92
CA TYR A 811 -17.33 3.08 -11.10
C TYR A 811 -16.28 4.16 -11.34
N TYR A 812 -16.71 5.42 -11.22
CA TYR A 812 -15.81 6.54 -11.15
C TYR A 812 -15.24 6.62 -9.73
N MET A 813 -14.03 6.11 -9.52
CA MET A 813 -13.38 6.06 -8.19
C MET A 813 -14.25 5.37 -7.13
N THR A 814 -14.41 4.06 -7.24
CA THR A 814 -15.04 3.24 -6.21
C THR A 814 -14.32 3.44 -4.88
N ASP A 815 -15.08 3.45 -3.81
CA ASP A 815 -14.59 3.64 -2.44
C ASP A 815 -13.76 4.91 -2.16
N GLU A 816 -13.72 5.89 -3.06
CA GLU A 816 -13.12 7.19 -2.78
C GLU A 816 -13.74 7.85 -1.55
N GLU A 817 -15.06 7.73 -1.44
CA GLU A 817 -15.85 8.22 -0.30
C GLU A 817 -17.09 7.36 -0.06
N ARG A 818 -17.63 7.43 1.14
CA ARG A 818 -18.90 6.77 1.44
C ARG A 818 -20.03 7.39 0.64
N HIS A 819 -20.89 6.54 0.08
CA HIS A 819 -22.04 6.95 -0.72
C HIS A 819 -23.36 6.51 -0.05
N PRO A 820 -23.91 7.29 0.90
CA PRO A 820 -25.13 6.91 1.62
C PRO A 820 -26.38 7.20 0.80
N SER A 821 -27.49 6.51 1.13
CA SER A 821 -28.82 6.79 0.60
C SER A 821 -29.88 6.77 1.70
N ARG A 822 -30.94 7.53 1.48
CA ARG A 822 -32.17 7.43 2.30
C ARG A 822 -33.28 6.84 1.42
N VAL A 823 -33.87 5.75 1.89
CA VAL A 823 -34.93 5.04 1.17
C VAL A 823 -36.22 5.06 1.98
N ASN A 824 -37.27 5.57 1.38
CA ASN A 824 -38.62 5.57 1.92
C ASN A 824 -39.44 4.39 1.38
N VAL A 825 -40.20 3.77 2.25
CA VAL A 825 -41.15 2.71 1.90
C VAL A 825 -42.56 3.29 1.97
N LEU A 826 -43.28 3.24 0.86
CA LEU A 826 -44.66 3.75 0.76
C LEU A 826 -45.60 2.61 0.36
N VAL A 827 -46.76 2.59 0.97
CA VAL A 827 -47.89 1.69 0.63
C VAL A 827 -49.10 2.55 0.28
N ASP A 828 -49.59 2.41 -0.93
CA ASP A 828 -50.70 3.25 -1.51
C ASP A 828 -50.41 4.76 -1.30
N GLY A 829 -49.15 5.17 -1.51
CA GLY A 829 -48.70 6.56 -1.33
C GLY A 829 -48.50 7.02 0.11
N GLN A 830 -48.79 6.19 1.11
CA GLN A 830 -48.55 6.50 2.52
C GLN A 830 -47.17 5.96 2.95
N ARG A 831 -46.28 6.83 3.41
CA ARG A 831 -44.97 6.40 3.94
C ARG A 831 -45.14 5.63 5.24
N ILE A 832 -44.60 4.39 5.27
CA ILE A 832 -44.64 3.47 6.42
C ILE A 832 -43.30 3.28 7.07
N GLY A 833 -42.22 3.61 6.37
CA GLY A 833 -40.82 3.49 6.89
C GLY A 833 -39.84 4.35 6.11
N SER A 834 -38.71 4.62 6.73
CA SER A 834 -37.56 5.27 6.10
C SER A 834 -36.28 4.64 6.64
N PHE A 835 -35.36 4.28 5.75
CA PHE A 835 -34.11 3.61 6.07
C PHE A 835 -32.94 4.45 5.60
N TYR A 836 -31.91 4.52 6.44
CA TYR A 836 -30.60 5.06 6.06
C TYR A 836 -29.71 3.90 5.65
N LEU A 837 -29.28 3.88 4.40
CA LEU A 837 -28.33 2.92 3.84
C LEU A 837 -26.98 3.62 3.83
N PRO A 838 -26.00 3.15 4.63
CA PRO A 838 -24.78 3.93 4.90
C PRO A 838 -23.81 4.01 3.74
N ASP A 839 -23.91 3.10 2.75
CA ASP A 839 -22.94 3.05 1.65
C ASP A 839 -23.46 2.25 0.44
N ASP A 840 -22.78 2.42 -0.71
CA ASP A 840 -22.76 1.46 -1.83
C ASP A 840 -21.55 0.53 -1.61
N PRO A 841 -21.73 -0.70 -1.11
CA PRO A 841 -20.64 -1.59 -0.76
C PRO A 841 -20.10 -2.34 -2.00
N ALA A 842 -19.69 -1.59 -3.03
CA ALA A 842 -19.36 -2.15 -4.33
C ALA A 842 -18.21 -3.16 -4.29
N ASP A 843 -17.07 -2.81 -3.75
CA ASP A 843 -15.88 -3.67 -3.76
C ASP A 843 -15.33 -4.01 -2.36
N SER A 844 -15.32 -3.10 -1.43
CA SER A 844 -14.80 -3.36 -0.08
C SER A 844 -15.57 -4.43 0.70
N ARG A 845 -16.86 -4.67 0.38
CA ARG A 845 -17.71 -5.70 1.00
C ARG A 845 -18.11 -6.82 0.05
N GLY A 846 -17.35 -7.05 -1.02
CA GLY A 846 -17.63 -8.01 -2.09
C GLY A 846 -17.41 -9.50 -1.74
N ILE A 847 -17.55 -9.90 -0.48
CA ILE A 847 -17.22 -11.24 0.02
C ILE A 847 -18.16 -12.37 -0.43
N LEU A 848 -19.21 -12.07 -1.17
CA LEU A 848 -20.14 -13.05 -1.77
C LEU A 848 -19.94 -13.25 -3.27
N SER A 849 -18.93 -12.64 -3.87
CA SER A 849 -18.72 -12.64 -5.33
C SER A 849 -18.64 -14.02 -5.96
N TRP A 850 -18.12 -15.00 -5.23
CA TRP A 850 -18.02 -16.37 -5.74
C TRP A 850 -19.34 -16.99 -6.13
N HIS A 851 -20.44 -16.62 -5.49
CA HIS A 851 -21.77 -17.16 -5.80
C HIS A 851 -22.20 -16.95 -7.26
N TYR A 852 -21.58 -16.03 -7.97
CA TYR A 852 -21.95 -15.62 -9.35
C TYR A 852 -20.96 -16.08 -10.40
N GLN A 853 -19.68 -16.23 -10.09
CA GLN A 853 -18.66 -16.63 -11.06
C GLN A 853 -19.02 -17.91 -11.82
N PRO A 854 -19.53 -18.97 -11.19
CA PRO A 854 -19.90 -20.20 -11.91
C PRO A 854 -21.06 -20.04 -12.89
N ILE A 855 -21.93 -19.04 -12.72
CA ILE A 855 -23.14 -18.85 -13.54
C ILE A 855 -22.78 -18.22 -14.88
N ALA A 856 -21.95 -17.17 -14.87
CA ALA A 856 -21.63 -16.38 -16.06
C ALA A 856 -20.21 -16.66 -16.60
N ASN A 857 -19.41 -17.45 -15.91
CA ASN A 857 -17.98 -17.64 -16.13
C ASN A 857 -17.19 -16.31 -16.14
N LYS A 858 -17.76 -15.28 -15.53
CA LYS A 858 -17.19 -13.96 -15.34
C LYS A 858 -17.95 -13.25 -14.22
N LEU A 859 -17.33 -12.24 -13.65
CA LEU A 859 -17.92 -11.34 -12.68
C LEU A 859 -18.17 -9.98 -13.36
N ASP A 860 -19.39 -9.48 -13.32
CA ASP A 860 -19.77 -8.19 -13.92
C ASP A 860 -20.10 -7.10 -12.88
N GLU A 861 -20.14 -7.47 -11.60
CA GLU A 861 -20.22 -6.57 -10.44
C GLU A 861 -19.80 -7.34 -9.19
N ALA A 862 -19.18 -6.69 -8.20
CA ALA A 862 -18.80 -7.35 -6.94
C ALA A 862 -20.02 -7.93 -6.22
N GLY A 863 -19.87 -9.13 -5.69
CA GLY A 863 -20.89 -9.82 -4.89
C GLY A 863 -20.97 -9.24 -3.47
N SER A 864 -21.30 -7.97 -3.38
CA SER A 864 -21.52 -7.29 -2.11
C SER A 864 -22.81 -7.75 -1.43
N TYR A 865 -22.96 -7.40 -0.16
CA TYR A 865 -24.20 -7.59 0.56
C TYR A 865 -24.73 -6.26 1.10
N GLY A 866 -26.07 -6.15 1.06
CA GLY A 866 -26.77 -4.96 1.50
C GLY A 866 -27.16 -5.01 2.99
N TYR A 867 -28.11 -4.18 3.30
CA TYR A 867 -28.68 -4.02 4.64
C TYR A 867 -30.11 -4.55 4.67
N LEU A 868 -30.46 -5.31 5.71
CA LEU A 868 -31.83 -5.81 5.86
C LEU A 868 -32.76 -4.69 6.32
N CYS A 869 -33.76 -4.38 5.49
CA CYS A 869 -34.81 -3.41 5.78
C CYS A 869 -36.11 -4.14 6.14
N LYS A 870 -36.76 -3.72 7.22
CA LYS A 870 -38.06 -4.25 7.68
C LYS A 870 -39.01 -3.10 8.00
N ALA A 871 -40.12 -3.02 7.26
CA ALA A 871 -41.14 -1.99 7.45
C ALA A 871 -42.49 -2.64 7.81
N SER A 872 -43.11 -2.22 8.90
CA SER A 872 -44.44 -2.68 9.31
C SER A 872 -45.49 -1.72 8.79
N VAL A 873 -46.54 -2.29 8.19
CA VAL A 873 -47.70 -1.52 7.75
C VAL A 873 -48.59 -1.20 8.97
N PRO A 874 -48.91 0.09 9.25
CA PRO A 874 -49.80 0.45 10.35
C PRO A 874 -51.16 -0.26 10.30
N GLY A 875 -51.68 -0.72 11.44
CA GLY A 875 -52.87 -1.56 11.52
C GLY A 875 -54.11 -0.98 10.83
N GLN A 876 -54.34 0.34 10.85
CA GLN A 876 -55.43 0.98 10.12
C GLN A 876 -55.25 0.88 8.60
N LEU A 877 -54.01 0.92 8.11
CA LEU A 877 -53.69 0.75 6.69
C LEU A 877 -53.76 -0.73 6.33
N ALA A 878 -53.26 -1.64 7.15
CA ALA A 878 -53.29 -3.07 6.93
C ALA A 878 -54.79 -3.55 6.77
N ALA A 879 -55.66 -3.08 7.66
CA ALA A 879 -57.12 -3.39 7.55
C ALA A 879 -57.79 -2.87 6.28
N LYS A 880 -57.27 -1.79 5.70
CA LYS A 880 -57.71 -1.29 4.37
C LYS A 880 -57.18 -2.16 3.25
N LEU A 881 -55.91 -2.57 3.32
CA LEU A 881 -55.27 -3.46 2.33
C LEU A 881 -55.92 -4.82 2.28
N ASP A 882 -56.28 -5.41 3.43
CA ASP A 882 -57.05 -6.68 3.50
C ASP A 882 -58.31 -6.63 2.68
N ARG A 883 -59.06 -5.54 2.77
CA ARG A 883 -60.30 -5.34 1.99
C ARG A 883 -60.07 -5.23 0.49
N ASN A 884 -58.99 -4.57 0.08
CA ASN A 884 -58.68 -4.31 -1.34
C ASN A 884 -57.92 -5.47 -2.00
N ARG A 885 -57.18 -6.30 -1.21
CA ARG A 885 -56.37 -7.43 -1.64
C ARG A 885 -55.25 -7.12 -2.65
N VAL A 886 -55.16 -5.90 -3.09
CA VAL A 886 -54.11 -5.38 -3.98
C VAL A 886 -53.64 -4.03 -3.40
N PHE A 887 -52.37 -3.81 -3.35
CA PHE A 887 -51.77 -2.54 -2.96
C PHE A 887 -50.51 -2.22 -3.77
N ARG A 888 -50.23 -0.92 -3.88
CA ARG A 888 -49.02 -0.40 -4.51
C ARG A 888 -47.91 -0.23 -3.44
N LEU A 889 -46.83 -0.98 -3.59
CA LEU A 889 -45.61 -0.81 -2.78
C LEU A 889 -44.62 0.00 -3.58
N GLU A 890 -44.13 1.08 -3.01
CA GLU A 890 -43.10 1.94 -3.60
C GLU A 890 -41.90 2.00 -2.71
N LEU A 891 -40.70 1.73 -3.28
CA LEU A 891 -39.38 1.89 -2.63
C LEU A 891 -38.70 3.09 -3.29
N GLN A 892 -38.58 4.19 -2.58
CA GLN A 892 -38.13 5.50 -3.09
C GLN A 892 -36.80 5.90 -2.49
N ALA A 893 -35.77 6.10 -3.32
CA ALA A 893 -34.52 6.75 -2.94
C ALA A 893 -34.62 8.27 -3.09
N GLU A 894 -34.13 9.00 -2.09
CA GLU A 894 -34.16 10.47 -2.11
C GLU A 894 -33.08 11.05 -3.04
N ASP A 895 -31.82 10.55 -2.94
CA ASP A 895 -30.68 11.04 -3.71
C ASP A 895 -29.59 10.01 -3.97
N GLY A 896 -29.26 9.16 -3.00
CA GLY A 896 -28.13 8.22 -3.04
C GLY A 896 -28.39 6.90 -3.77
N GLY A 897 -29.48 6.79 -4.53
CA GLY A 897 -29.83 5.58 -5.26
C GLY A 897 -30.35 4.44 -4.39
N LEU A 898 -30.68 3.32 -5.05
CA LEU A 898 -31.21 2.10 -4.43
C LEU A 898 -30.78 0.88 -5.24
N ALA A 899 -30.02 0.00 -4.64
CA ALA A 899 -29.82 -1.36 -5.11
C ALA A 899 -30.71 -2.32 -4.30
N LEU A 900 -31.35 -3.27 -4.97
CA LEU A 900 -32.13 -4.34 -4.35
C LEU A 900 -31.53 -5.70 -4.71
N TYR A 901 -31.41 -6.55 -3.73
CA TYR A 901 -30.75 -7.85 -3.81
C TYR A 901 -31.79 -8.97 -3.74
N VAL A 902 -31.56 -10.01 -4.51
CA VAL A 902 -32.32 -11.26 -4.33
C VAL A 902 -31.41 -12.32 -3.73
N ARG A 903 -32.00 -13.45 -3.43
CA ARG A 903 -31.29 -14.67 -3.09
C ARG A 903 -30.10 -14.90 -4.03
N ASN A 904 -28.96 -15.24 -3.48
CA ASN A 904 -27.66 -15.44 -4.12
C ASN A 904 -26.93 -14.15 -4.55
N ALA A 905 -27.58 -12.98 -4.51
CA ALA A 905 -26.95 -11.69 -4.75
C ALA A 905 -26.56 -10.96 -3.46
N GLY A 906 -27.17 -11.31 -2.34
CA GLY A 906 -26.94 -10.70 -1.05
C GLY A 906 -26.75 -11.73 0.06
N ARG A 907 -26.70 -11.22 1.30
CA ARG A 907 -26.49 -11.98 2.52
C ARG A 907 -27.73 -12.80 2.94
N TYR A 908 -28.92 -12.31 2.59
CA TYR A 908 -30.16 -12.89 3.04
C TYR A 908 -30.79 -13.71 1.91
N PRO A 909 -31.27 -14.94 2.19
CA PRO A 909 -31.89 -15.79 1.18
C PRO A 909 -33.33 -15.37 0.90
N LEU A 910 -33.54 -14.11 0.57
CA LEU A 910 -34.88 -13.55 0.34
C LEU A 910 -34.90 -12.70 -0.94
N ASP A 911 -36.07 -12.72 -1.57
CA ASP A 911 -36.51 -11.69 -2.51
C ASP A 911 -37.16 -10.53 -1.72
N LEU A 912 -37.86 -9.64 -2.39
CA LEU A 912 -38.77 -8.74 -1.70
C LEU A 912 -39.85 -9.60 -1.04
N LEU A 913 -39.90 -9.59 0.29
CA LEU A 913 -40.72 -10.49 1.08
C LEU A 913 -41.83 -9.72 1.78
N ILE A 914 -43.08 -10.14 1.57
CA ILE A 914 -44.25 -9.62 2.26
C ILE A 914 -44.76 -10.70 3.20
N ARG A 915 -44.65 -10.46 4.49
CA ARG A 915 -45.25 -11.30 5.54
C ARG A 915 -46.59 -10.73 5.98
N TYR A 916 -47.59 -11.55 6.13
CA TYR A 916 -48.88 -11.14 6.65
C TYR A 916 -49.48 -12.20 7.59
N ARG A 917 -50.17 -11.76 8.60
CA ARG A 917 -50.77 -12.58 9.64
C ARG A 917 -52.04 -11.98 10.23
#